data_f6f9a00b583fd6aca7f65aa072d72d53
#
_entry.id   f6f9a00b583fd6aca7f65aa072d72d53
#
_cell.length_a   1.000
_cell.length_b   1.000
_cell.length_c   1.000
_cell.angle_alpha   90.00
_cell.angle_beta   90.00
_cell.angle_gamma   90.00
#
_symmetry.space_group_name_H-M   'P 1'
#
loop_
_entity.id
_entity.type
_entity.pdbx_description
1 polymer ?
#
loop_
_entity_poly.entity_id
_entity_poly.type
_entity_poly.pdbx_seq_one_letter_code
_entity_poly.pdbx_strand_id
1 'polypeptide(L)'
;DPLAQHWFIIGTGISTFKIVPRTDMSLALTVYPGGDGSSSGTTTTSTGNIFVSTYDDTNDYQQWMIRDADGNLMSGSTQRVQNGTYYLNNRNYGKYLHKSSDTAVNAVSGLISTYENTIRWKFTHVGNDQYTIQSSDNLTKYLYSGNSTTARLATMLNITDNCLWTIRTASGGGILVQNVATQAYLKQTGSSTIAATSSLGTSGTTAYDRCVWRLASIDLISNRELTSGFSINEMILSVGDTKSPTINKTPSNAIWATASDFSYEISNTTGYTGLVTINGDNITGSISGMVRVKATHKATGKIKYFDIDVCEKAIIVLPGIMGSALYANSSFTYTNIVDHTFNQNAIMWDPPYDSAGAVIDIDERVLSLELSHNGAINYPVGVRSPIVNNNKDSYRKYGAKNYYKNVYLRLYEEFSDTYDVILYEYDWRFDPYDTAVDLKDYIEDNHYNDIVFVSHSMGGNVSSYYLALGADTRERVDKHISVGTPYLGAEKLAYVYDTGDALDVVKFGIDVSDALLADSIKQIMPNIPAIYSLLPMETHFTPYLQTKGSTGTITTKSTYSSTIDALESYLTGWNSTFYFSAKSHQALLFVNGKHVTQLVESYYIVGDDESTPSMLRITLNSSNQKTGEVSIASTTTSGDGTVSLHSALINGSVTDNILFKYSADNISAEHVGMITGNDDQKTFNYICDVINDINVNSYNDSTFFSRYSGYKEAR
;
A
#
# COMPACT_ATOMS: atom_id res chain seq x y z
N ASP A 1 -3.03 -6.58 -21.24
CA ASP A 1 -3.34 -8.00 -21.02
C ASP A 1 -3.98 -8.58 -22.30
N PRO A 2 -3.36 -9.58 -23.00
CA PRO A 2 -3.93 -10.20 -24.20
C PRO A 2 -5.31 -10.82 -23.95
N LEU A 3 -5.62 -11.22 -22.72
CA LEU A 3 -6.90 -11.83 -22.34
C LEU A 3 -8.04 -10.81 -22.20
N ALA A 4 -7.73 -9.56 -21.89
CA ALA A 4 -8.72 -8.48 -21.81
C ALA A 4 -9.33 -8.13 -23.18
N GLN A 5 -8.74 -8.61 -24.26
CA GLN A 5 -9.23 -8.39 -25.63
C GLN A 5 -10.11 -9.53 -26.16
N HIS A 6 -10.31 -10.59 -25.37
CA HIS A 6 -11.14 -11.73 -25.76
C HIS A 6 -12.54 -11.63 -25.18
N TRP A 7 -13.54 -11.80 -26.04
CA TRP A 7 -14.95 -11.72 -25.69
C TRP A 7 -15.66 -13.00 -26.11
N PHE A 8 -16.66 -13.40 -25.32
CA PHE A 8 -17.56 -14.47 -25.71
C PHE A 8 -18.86 -13.91 -26.23
N ILE A 9 -19.35 -14.56 -27.28
CA ILE A 9 -20.68 -14.30 -27.84
C ILE A 9 -21.55 -15.47 -27.41
N ILE A 10 -22.54 -15.20 -26.56
CA ILE A 10 -23.40 -16.23 -25.96
C ILE A 10 -24.84 -15.95 -26.41
N GLY A 11 -25.50 -16.93 -27.04
CA GLY A 11 -26.91 -16.81 -27.42
C GLY A 11 -27.82 -16.61 -26.21
N THR A 12 -28.68 -15.63 -26.28
CA THR A 12 -29.71 -15.33 -25.25
C THR A 12 -31.14 -15.58 -25.76
N GLY A 13 -31.30 -15.72 -27.08
CA GLY A 13 -32.56 -16.01 -27.74
C GLY A 13 -32.36 -16.44 -29.20
N ILE A 14 -33.39 -16.48 -29.99
CA ILE A 14 -33.37 -16.99 -31.38
C ILE A 14 -32.40 -16.16 -32.28
N SER A 15 -32.30 -14.87 -32.02
CA SER A 15 -31.44 -13.96 -32.79
C SER A 15 -30.72 -12.95 -31.92
N THR A 16 -30.69 -13.18 -30.63
CA THR A 16 -30.03 -12.28 -29.67
C THR A 16 -28.90 -12.97 -28.94
N PHE A 17 -27.88 -12.19 -28.63
CA PHE A 17 -26.65 -12.62 -27.99
C PHE A 17 -26.28 -11.62 -26.91
N LYS A 18 -25.61 -12.08 -25.86
CA LYS A 18 -24.81 -11.23 -25.01
C LYS A 18 -23.34 -11.38 -25.37
N ILE A 19 -22.60 -10.28 -25.23
CA ILE A 19 -21.17 -10.26 -25.45
C ILE A 19 -20.52 -10.02 -24.08
N VAL A 20 -19.77 -11.00 -23.60
CA VAL A 20 -19.19 -10.97 -22.25
C VAL A 20 -17.68 -11.05 -22.32
N PRO A 21 -16.93 -10.30 -21.46
CA PRO A 21 -15.49 -10.40 -21.41
C PRO A 21 -15.08 -11.79 -20.92
N ARG A 22 -14.02 -12.30 -21.50
CA ARG A 22 -13.47 -13.62 -21.10
C ARG A 22 -12.96 -13.61 -19.65
N THR A 23 -12.57 -12.45 -19.14
CA THR A 23 -12.03 -12.27 -17.79
C THR A 23 -13.10 -12.28 -16.71
N ASP A 24 -14.34 -11.87 -17.04
CA ASP A 24 -15.45 -11.86 -16.07
C ASP A 24 -16.79 -12.05 -16.79
N MET A 25 -17.36 -13.24 -16.71
CA MET A 25 -18.63 -13.61 -17.33
C MET A 25 -19.88 -13.07 -16.59
N SER A 26 -19.72 -12.43 -15.44
CA SER A 26 -20.80 -11.72 -14.75
C SER A 26 -21.07 -10.33 -15.36
N LEU A 27 -20.17 -9.86 -16.22
CA LEU A 27 -20.27 -8.59 -16.92
C LEU A 27 -20.79 -8.82 -18.35
N ALA A 28 -21.37 -7.78 -18.95
CA ALA A 28 -21.76 -7.79 -20.35
C ALA A 28 -21.48 -6.44 -21.02
N LEU A 29 -21.19 -6.49 -22.31
CA LEU A 29 -21.10 -5.31 -23.15
C LEU A 29 -22.46 -4.63 -23.21
N THR A 30 -22.53 -3.36 -22.83
CA THR A 30 -23.76 -2.60 -22.65
C THR A 30 -23.68 -1.32 -23.49
N VAL A 31 -24.76 -1.00 -24.20
CA VAL A 31 -24.89 0.30 -24.87
C VAL A 31 -25.69 1.24 -23.97
N TYR A 32 -25.12 2.40 -23.65
CA TYR A 32 -25.87 3.45 -22.99
C TYR A 32 -26.39 4.43 -24.06
N PRO A 33 -27.70 4.56 -24.24
CA PRO A 33 -28.23 5.59 -25.16
C PRO A 33 -27.85 6.95 -24.57
N GLY A 34 -27.12 7.74 -25.33
CA GLY A 34 -26.71 9.09 -24.97
C GLY A 34 -27.94 9.92 -24.54
N GLY A 35 -27.88 10.48 -23.33
CA GLY A 35 -29.04 11.04 -22.66
C GLY A 35 -29.62 12.28 -23.30
N ASP A 36 -30.89 12.24 -23.49
CA ASP A 36 -31.88 13.19 -23.00
C ASP A 36 -33.16 12.36 -22.74
N GLY A 37 -33.74 12.50 -21.58
CA GLY A 37 -34.80 11.66 -21.06
C GLY A 37 -36.10 11.71 -21.86
N SER A 38 -36.12 11.36 -23.14
CA SER A 38 -37.34 11.19 -23.93
C SER A 38 -37.43 9.80 -24.54
N SER A 39 -38.33 9.01 -23.98
CA SER A 39 -38.82 7.76 -24.54
C SER A 39 -39.62 8.02 -25.82
N SER A 40 -39.06 7.78 -27.00
CA SER A 40 -39.85 7.39 -28.16
C SER A 40 -38.94 6.74 -29.22
N GLY A 41 -39.30 5.49 -29.58
CA GLY A 41 -38.58 4.72 -30.56
C GLY A 41 -38.60 5.38 -31.95
N THR A 42 -37.43 5.73 -32.41
CA THR A 42 -37.12 5.81 -33.84
C THR A 42 -35.60 5.72 -34.01
N THR A 43 -35.17 4.91 -34.93
CA THR A 43 -33.80 4.72 -35.39
C THR A 43 -33.09 6.05 -35.63
N THR A 44 -32.24 6.47 -34.74
CA THR A 44 -31.25 7.51 -35.00
C THR A 44 -29.87 7.00 -34.62
N THR A 45 -28.92 7.19 -35.50
CA THR A 45 -27.49 7.00 -35.33
C THR A 45 -26.97 7.94 -34.25
N SER A 46 -27.26 7.64 -32.98
CA SER A 46 -26.59 8.30 -31.89
C SER A 46 -25.39 7.44 -31.48
N THR A 47 -24.23 8.08 -31.39
CA THR A 47 -23.00 7.50 -30.86
C THR A 47 -23.23 7.19 -29.35
N GLY A 48 -23.83 6.05 -29.04
CA GLY A 48 -23.94 5.57 -27.68
C GLY A 48 -22.59 5.13 -27.16
N ASN A 49 -22.26 5.47 -25.93
CA ASN A 49 -21.08 4.94 -25.26
C ASN A 49 -21.27 3.45 -25.00
N ILE A 50 -20.28 2.65 -25.37
CA ILE A 50 -20.24 1.21 -25.09
C ILE A 50 -19.34 1.03 -23.85
N PHE A 51 -19.85 0.33 -22.86
CA PHE A 51 -19.12 0.04 -21.62
C PHE A 51 -19.45 -1.39 -21.14
N VAL A 52 -18.75 -1.82 -20.11
CA VAL A 52 -18.98 -3.12 -19.48
C VAL A 52 -19.69 -2.91 -18.14
N SER A 53 -20.82 -3.57 -17.93
CA SER A 53 -21.57 -3.53 -16.68
C SER A 53 -22.01 -4.93 -16.26
N THR A 54 -22.47 -5.07 -15.02
CA THR A 54 -23.04 -6.33 -14.54
C THR A 54 -24.15 -6.81 -15.48
N TYR A 55 -24.11 -8.09 -15.86
CA TYR A 55 -25.12 -8.66 -16.73
C TYR A 55 -26.48 -8.71 -16.06
N ASP A 56 -27.50 -8.19 -16.74
CA ASP A 56 -28.91 -8.26 -16.35
C ASP A 56 -29.68 -8.79 -17.56
N ASP A 57 -30.33 -9.95 -17.42
CA ASP A 57 -31.07 -10.60 -18.49
C ASP A 57 -32.39 -9.88 -18.90
N THR A 58 -32.80 -8.90 -18.09
CA THR A 58 -33.95 -8.01 -18.40
C THR A 58 -33.52 -6.73 -19.09
N ASN A 59 -32.23 -6.49 -19.26
CA ASN A 59 -31.71 -5.26 -19.85
C ASN A 59 -31.48 -5.43 -21.36
N ASP A 60 -32.37 -4.88 -22.18
CA ASP A 60 -32.31 -4.93 -23.63
C ASP A 60 -31.03 -4.28 -24.20
N TYR A 61 -30.40 -3.36 -23.48
CA TYR A 61 -29.14 -2.72 -23.89
C TYR A 61 -27.93 -3.66 -23.81
N GLN A 62 -28.10 -4.83 -23.25
CA GLN A 62 -27.11 -5.90 -23.19
C GLN A 62 -27.41 -7.05 -24.18
N GLN A 63 -28.47 -6.93 -24.96
CA GLN A 63 -28.86 -7.88 -25.99
C GLN A 63 -28.38 -7.40 -27.38
N TRP A 64 -27.61 -8.22 -28.04
CA TRP A 64 -27.00 -7.89 -29.33
C TRP A 64 -27.54 -8.79 -30.43
N MET A 65 -27.89 -8.21 -31.54
CA MET A 65 -28.17 -8.94 -32.80
C MET A 65 -26.91 -8.95 -33.64
N ILE A 66 -26.42 -10.14 -33.98
CA ILE A 66 -25.22 -10.30 -34.80
C ILE A 66 -25.63 -10.71 -36.19
N ARG A 67 -25.06 -10.05 -37.21
CA ARG A 67 -25.26 -10.39 -38.60
C ARG A 67 -23.95 -10.93 -39.20
N ASP A 68 -24.06 -11.87 -40.14
CA ASP A 68 -22.92 -12.31 -40.94
C ASP A 68 -22.50 -11.22 -41.95
N ALA A 69 -21.45 -11.49 -42.71
CA ALA A 69 -20.93 -10.55 -43.72
C ALA A 69 -21.95 -10.26 -44.85
N ASP A 70 -22.93 -11.12 -45.07
CA ASP A 70 -24.00 -10.99 -46.03
C ASP A 70 -25.24 -10.28 -45.48
N GLY A 71 -25.18 -9.87 -44.19
CA GLY A 71 -26.24 -9.14 -43.52
C GLY A 71 -27.34 -10.01 -42.95
N ASN A 72 -27.23 -11.34 -42.97
CA ASN A 72 -28.22 -12.25 -42.38
C ASN A 72 -28.05 -12.28 -40.88
N LEU A 73 -29.17 -12.32 -40.15
CA LEU A 73 -29.13 -12.50 -38.69
C LEU A 73 -28.58 -13.90 -38.35
N MET A 74 -27.52 -13.93 -37.53
CA MET A 74 -27.07 -15.19 -36.94
C MET A 74 -28.13 -15.70 -35.98
N SER A 75 -28.54 -16.98 -36.13
CA SER A 75 -29.43 -17.61 -35.15
C SER A 75 -28.65 -17.89 -33.87
N GLY A 76 -29.13 -17.35 -32.76
CA GLY A 76 -28.72 -17.82 -31.42
C GLY A 76 -29.18 -19.25 -31.24
N SER A 77 -28.29 -20.17 -30.92
CA SER A 77 -28.68 -21.51 -30.52
C SER A 77 -29.54 -21.43 -29.27
N THR A 78 -30.73 -22.08 -29.25
CA THR A 78 -31.52 -22.30 -28.01
C THR A 78 -30.79 -23.18 -27.03
N GLN A 79 -29.65 -23.74 -27.39
CA GLN A 79 -28.86 -24.59 -26.57
C GLN A 79 -28.10 -23.76 -25.53
N ARG A 80 -28.65 -23.60 -24.32
CA ARG A 80 -28.11 -22.82 -23.20
C ARG A 80 -26.87 -23.46 -22.58
N VAL A 81 -26.80 -24.78 -22.62
CA VAL A 81 -25.62 -25.56 -22.15
C VAL A 81 -25.17 -26.43 -23.32
N GLN A 82 -23.90 -26.35 -23.68
CA GLN A 82 -23.32 -27.18 -24.73
C GLN A 82 -23.31 -28.65 -24.32
N ASN A 83 -23.44 -29.58 -25.28
CA ASN A 83 -23.26 -31.00 -24.98
C ASN A 83 -21.86 -31.22 -24.38
N GLY A 84 -21.80 -31.90 -23.25
CA GLY A 84 -20.54 -32.08 -22.54
C GLY A 84 -20.72 -32.64 -21.14
N THR A 85 -19.60 -32.80 -20.44
CA THR A 85 -19.60 -33.30 -19.06
C THR A 85 -19.30 -32.14 -18.10
N TYR A 86 -20.10 -32.04 -17.04
CA TYR A 86 -20.09 -30.92 -16.14
C TYR A 86 -20.10 -31.36 -14.67
N TYR A 87 -19.58 -30.48 -13.81
CA TYR A 87 -19.85 -30.49 -12.38
C TYR A 87 -21.01 -29.54 -12.08
N LEU A 88 -21.91 -29.93 -11.18
CA LEU A 88 -22.95 -29.06 -10.68
C LEU A 88 -22.70 -28.71 -9.23
N ASN A 89 -22.35 -27.44 -8.98
CA ASN A 89 -22.13 -26.92 -7.64
C ASN A 89 -23.30 -26.07 -7.18
N ASN A 90 -23.85 -26.35 -6.01
CA ASN A 90 -24.98 -25.59 -5.48
C ASN A 90 -24.55 -24.23 -4.93
N ARG A 91 -25.22 -23.15 -5.36
CA ARG A 91 -24.86 -21.77 -5.00
C ARG A 91 -24.95 -21.50 -3.50
N ASN A 92 -25.95 -22.05 -2.81
CA ASN A 92 -26.13 -21.80 -1.38
C ASN A 92 -25.17 -22.59 -0.48
N TYR A 93 -24.92 -23.84 -0.81
CA TYR A 93 -24.12 -24.73 0.04
C TYR A 93 -22.68 -24.95 -0.45
N GLY A 94 -22.33 -24.52 -1.68
CA GLY A 94 -21.02 -24.78 -2.27
C GLY A 94 -20.67 -26.26 -2.45
N LYS A 95 -21.68 -27.14 -2.50
CA LYS A 95 -21.51 -28.59 -2.61
C LYS A 95 -21.89 -29.11 -3.98
N TYR A 96 -21.35 -30.28 -4.34
CA TYR A 96 -21.52 -30.89 -5.64
C TYR A 96 -22.64 -31.91 -5.66
N LEU A 97 -23.42 -31.93 -6.76
CA LEU A 97 -24.30 -33.02 -7.06
C LEU A 97 -23.46 -34.29 -7.26
N HIS A 98 -23.76 -35.32 -6.47
CA HIS A 98 -22.98 -36.53 -6.39
C HIS A 98 -23.90 -37.75 -6.56
N LYS A 99 -23.50 -38.71 -7.38
CA LYS A 99 -24.09 -40.02 -7.45
C LYS A 99 -23.65 -40.83 -6.22
N SER A 100 -24.55 -40.98 -5.26
CA SER A 100 -24.27 -41.77 -4.04
C SER A 100 -24.47 -43.29 -4.22
N SER A 101 -25.30 -43.66 -5.18
CA SER A 101 -25.51 -45.04 -5.64
C SER A 101 -26.16 -45.03 -7.03
N ASP A 102 -26.42 -46.20 -7.60
CA ASP A 102 -27.08 -46.34 -8.91
C ASP A 102 -28.56 -45.87 -8.91
N THR A 103 -29.11 -45.56 -7.77
CA THR A 103 -30.48 -45.08 -7.62
C THR A 103 -30.66 -43.78 -6.86
N ALA A 104 -29.56 -43.25 -6.30
CA ALA A 104 -29.60 -42.08 -5.41
C ALA A 104 -28.58 -41.01 -5.75
N VAL A 105 -28.98 -39.78 -5.51
CA VAL A 105 -28.08 -38.59 -5.55
C VAL A 105 -28.08 -37.91 -4.18
N ASN A 106 -26.92 -37.37 -3.83
CA ASN A 106 -26.76 -36.50 -2.67
C ASN A 106 -25.81 -35.33 -3.01
N ALA A 107 -25.45 -34.53 -2.01
CA ALA A 107 -24.49 -33.46 -2.16
C ALA A 107 -23.23 -33.74 -1.31
N VAL A 108 -22.07 -33.59 -1.89
CA VAL A 108 -20.79 -33.78 -1.22
C VAL A 108 -19.96 -32.49 -1.22
N SER A 109 -19.28 -32.23 -0.11
CA SER A 109 -18.18 -31.27 -0.02
C SER A 109 -16.91 -32.09 -0.04
N GLY A 110 -16.23 -32.17 -1.12
CA GLY A 110 -15.03 -32.95 -1.13
C GLY A 110 -14.11 -32.61 -2.28
N LEU A 111 -12.86 -32.95 -2.07
CA LEU A 111 -11.86 -32.90 -3.12
C LEU A 111 -12.33 -33.75 -4.30
N ILE A 112 -12.24 -33.19 -5.48
CA ILE A 112 -12.57 -33.85 -6.76
C ILE A 112 -11.95 -35.25 -6.84
N SER A 113 -10.72 -35.42 -6.31
CA SER A 113 -10.01 -36.68 -6.31
C SER A 113 -10.74 -37.84 -5.62
N THR A 114 -11.56 -37.58 -4.59
CA THR A 114 -12.28 -38.65 -3.86
C THR A 114 -13.57 -39.07 -4.57
N TYR A 115 -14.21 -38.14 -5.29
CA TYR A 115 -15.52 -38.38 -5.94
C TYR A 115 -15.51 -38.13 -7.45
N GLU A 116 -14.33 -38.06 -8.06
CA GLU A 116 -14.09 -37.53 -9.40
C GLU A 116 -15.08 -38.05 -10.46
N ASN A 117 -15.33 -39.35 -10.50
CA ASN A 117 -16.22 -39.93 -11.51
C ASN A 117 -17.68 -39.81 -11.13
N THR A 118 -18.03 -39.71 -9.85
CA THR A 118 -19.41 -39.74 -9.33
C THR A 118 -20.00 -38.35 -9.17
N ILE A 119 -19.28 -37.30 -9.36
CA ILE A 119 -19.73 -35.90 -9.39
C ILE A 119 -19.81 -35.31 -10.80
N ARG A 120 -19.43 -36.09 -11.82
CA ARG A 120 -19.45 -35.70 -13.23
C ARG A 120 -20.78 -36.04 -13.87
N TRP A 121 -21.39 -35.08 -14.57
CA TRP A 121 -22.70 -35.20 -15.17
C TRP A 121 -22.65 -34.85 -16.64
N LYS A 122 -23.04 -35.80 -17.51
CA LYS A 122 -23.10 -35.59 -18.95
C LYS A 122 -24.45 -34.96 -19.32
N PHE A 123 -24.39 -33.79 -19.92
CA PHE A 123 -25.50 -33.06 -20.50
C PHE A 123 -25.57 -33.34 -21.99
N THR A 124 -26.75 -33.76 -22.46
CA THR A 124 -27.03 -33.90 -23.89
C THR A 124 -28.32 -33.16 -24.21
N HIS A 125 -28.22 -32.16 -25.08
CA HIS A 125 -29.35 -31.39 -25.59
C HIS A 125 -30.18 -32.26 -26.54
N VAL A 126 -31.48 -32.29 -26.31
CA VAL A 126 -32.43 -33.13 -27.09
C VAL A 126 -33.46 -32.28 -27.86
N GLY A 127 -33.30 -30.97 -27.88
CA GLY A 127 -34.18 -29.99 -28.54
C GLY A 127 -35.04 -29.20 -27.52
N ASN A 128 -35.67 -28.12 -27.94
CA ASN A 128 -36.59 -27.28 -27.15
C ASN A 128 -36.08 -26.88 -25.75
N ASP A 129 -34.80 -26.47 -25.64
CA ASP A 129 -34.14 -26.19 -24.38
C ASP A 129 -34.13 -27.35 -23.35
N GLN A 130 -34.34 -28.56 -23.81
CA GLN A 130 -34.39 -29.77 -22.97
C GLN A 130 -33.11 -30.56 -23.07
N TYR A 131 -32.75 -31.15 -21.93
CA TYR A 131 -31.51 -31.93 -21.78
C TYR A 131 -31.79 -33.23 -21.06
N THR A 132 -31.04 -34.28 -21.44
CA THR A 132 -30.82 -35.40 -20.55
C THR A 132 -29.55 -35.09 -19.71
N ILE A 133 -29.59 -35.47 -18.44
CA ILE A 133 -28.47 -35.37 -17.50
C ILE A 133 -28.15 -36.78 -17.00
N GLN A 134 -26.96 -37.30 -17.37
CA GLN A 134 -26.53 -38.64 -17.05
C GLN A 134 -25.32 -38.62 -16.12
N SER A 135 -25.21 -39.61 -15.25
CA SER A 135 -24.00 -39.81 -14.49
C SER A 135 -22.88 -40.25 -15.43
N SER A 136 -21.70 -39.57 -15.33
CA SER A 136 -20.61 -39.81 -16.27
C SER A 136 -19.90 -41.16 -16.09
N ASP A 137 -19.96 -41.72 -14.87
CA ASP A 137 -19.44 -43.05 -14.56
C ASP A 137 -20.33 -44.20 -15.04
N ASN A 138 -21.61 -43.93 -15.29
CA ASN A 138 -22.58 -44.90 -15.81
C ASN A 138 -23.61 -44.19 -16.66
N LEU A 139 -23.42 -44.17 -17.97
CA LEU A 139 -24.27 -43.48 -18.93
C LEU A 139 -25.64 -44.09 -19.12
N THR A 140 -25.96 -45.22 -18.46
CA THR A 140 -27.32 -45.76 -18.40
C THR A 140 -28.15 -45.14 -17.29
N LYS A 141 -27.55 -44.33 -16.42
CA LYS A 141 -28.18 -43.70 -15.25
C LYS A 141 -28.49 -42.22 -15.54
N TYR A 142 -29.77 -41.92 -15.60
CA TYR A 142 -30.29 -40.57 -15.84
C TYR A 142 -30.73 -39.92 -14.54
N LEU A 143 -30.48 -38.63 -14.40
CA LEU A 143 -31.12 -37.82 -13.38
C LEU A 143 -32.63 -37.80 -13.68
N TYR A 144 -33.43 -38.15 -12.69
CA TYR A 144 -34.84 -38.45 -12.83
C TYR A 144 -35.66 -37.77 -11.72
N SER A 145 -36.84 -37.26 -12.07
CA SER A 145 -37.83 -36.82 -11.09
C SER A 145 -39.19 -37.37 -11.42
N GLY A 146 -39.69 -38.26 -10.60
CA GLY A 146 -41.06 -38.87 -10.76
C GLY A 146 -42.17 -38.14 -10.03
N ASN A 147 -41.82 -37.16 -9.19
CA ASN A 147 -42.76 -36.29 -8.47
C ASN A 147 -42.09 -34.94 -8.14
N SER A 148 -42.85 -34.00 -7.59
CA SER A 148 -42.40 -32.64 -7.29
C SER A 148 -41.46 -32.54 -6.08
N THR A 149 -41.08 -33.60 -5.41
CA THR A 149 -40.30 -33.60 -4.17
C THR A 149 -39.02 -34.41 -4.22
N THR A 150 -38.85 -35.32 -5.17
CA THR A 150 -37.69 -36.22 -5.25
C THR A 150 -36.93 -36.09 -6.54
N ALA A 151 -35.59 -36.02 -6.43
CA ALA A 151 -34.67 -36.24 -7.52
C ALA A 151 -33.81 -37.48 -7.21
N ARG A 152 -33.65 -38.38 -8.18
CA ARG A 152 -32.91 -39.64 -8.05
C ARG A 152 -32.28 -40.06 -9.37
N LEU A 153 -31.55 -41.16 -9.37
CA LEU A 153 -31.11 -41.83 -10.61
C LEU A 153 -32.05 -42.95 -11.01
N ALA A 154 -32.24 -43.10 -12.29
CA ALA A 154 -33.00 -44.19 -12.87
C ALA A 154 -32.30 -44.73 -14.12
N THR A 155 -32.40 -46.05 -14.32
CA THR A 155 -32.02 -46.68 -15.60
C THR A 155 -33.20 -46.55 -16.56
N MET A 156 -32.97 -45.99 -17.74
CA MET A 156 -34.02 -45.78 -18.73
C MET A 156 -33.68 -46.52 -20.02
N LEU A 157 -34.64 -47.29 -20.53
CA LEU A 157 -34.61 -47.90 -21.87
C LEU A 157 -35.06 -46.90 -22.94
N ASN A 158 -36.00 -46.02 -22.58
CA ASN A 158 -36.46 -44.90 -23.41
C ASN A 158 -36.48 -43.63 -22.62
N ILE A 159 -36.12 -42.52 -23.26
CA ILE A 159 -36.14 -41.18 -22.65
C ILE A 159 -37.62 -40.77 -22.48
N THR A 160 -38.00 -40.39 -21.26
CA THR A 160 -39.30 -39.86 -20.91
C THR A 160 -39.14 -38.45 -20.30
N ASP A 161 -40.24 -37.68 -20.25
CA ASP A 161 -40.23 -36.32 -19.69
C ASP A 161 -39.74 -36.28 -18.24
N ASN A 162 -39.81 -37.36 -17.49
CA ASN A 162 -39.25 -37.46 -16.15
C ASN A 162 -37.68 -37.43 -16.11
N CYS A 163 -37.03 -37.73 -17.25
CA CYS A 163 -35.59 -37.68 -17.41
C CYS A 163 -35.13 -36.40 -18.16
N LEU A 164 -36.07 -35.60 -18.64
CA LEU A 164 -35.80 -34.36 -19.35
C LEU A 164 -35.81 -33.18 -18.40
N TRP A 165 -34.87 -32.30 -18.60
CA TRP A 165 -34.67 -31.14 -17.76
C TRP A 165 -34.48 -29.88 -18.62
N THR A 166 -35.31 -28.86 -18.34
CA THR A 166 -35.15 -27.54 -18.94
C THR A 166 -34.13 -26.77 -18.16
N ILE A 167 -33.19 -26.16 -18.84
CA ILE A 167 -32.16 -25.33 -18.24
C ILE A 167 -32.49 -23.84 -18.44
N ARG A 168 -32.55 -23.09 -17.35
CA ARG A 168 -32.79 -21.64 -17.36
C ARG A 168 -31.65 -20.89 -16.66
N THR A 169 -31.33 -19.70 -17.12
CA THR A 169 -30.38 -18.82 -16.44
C THR A 169 -31.01 -18.37 -15.11
N ALA A 170 -30.20 -18.41 -14.04
CA ALA A 170 -30.63 -17.92 -12.72
C ALA A 170 -30.19 -16.45 -12.55
N SER A 171 -31.01 -15.67 -11.89
CA SER A 171 -30.64 -14.30 -11.48
C SER A 171 -29.39 -14.32 -10.59
N GLY A 172 -28.43 -13.45 -10.86
CA GLY A 172 -27.14 -13.42 -10.16
C GLY A 172 -26.18 -14.55 -10.56
N GLY A 173 -26.36 -15.17 -11.74
CA GLY A 173 -25.49 -16.19 -12.33
C GLY A 173 -25.83 -17.64 -11.92
N GLY A 174 -25.38 -18.59 -12.74
CA GLY A 174 -25.69 -20.01 -12.62
C GLY A 174 -26.94 -20.42 -13.39
N ILE A 175 -27.42 -21.64 -13.14
CA ILE A 175 -28.57 -22.22 -13.83
C ILE A 175 -29.61 -22.73 -12.85
N LEU A 176 -30.86 -22.74 -13.30
CA LEU A 176 -31.98 -23.47 -12.74
C LEU A 176 -32.21 -24.71 -13.59
N VAL A 177 -32.35 -25.87 -12.95
CA VAL A 177 -32.55 -27.17 -13.59
C VAL A 177 -33.99 -27.64 -13.24
N GLN A 178 -34.93 -27.51 -14.20
CA GLN A 178 -36.34 -27.80 -14.00
C GLN A 178 -36.73 -29.07 -14.76
N ASN A 179 -37.33 -30.02 -14.07
CA ASN A 179 -37.81 -31.26 -14.70
C ASN A 179 -39.02 -31.00 -15.60
N VAL A 180 -39.05 -31.61 -16.79
CA VAL A 180 -40.11 -31.38 -17.78
C VAL A 180 -41.44 -31.94 -17.34
N ALA A 181 -41.50 -33.18 -16.80
CA ALA A 181 -42.72 -33.82 -16.39
C ALA A 181 -43.34 -33.20 -15.12
N THR A 182 -42.53 -32.96 -14.12
CA THR A 182 -42.98 -32.54 -12.78
C THR A 182 -42.98 -31.02 -12.57
N GLN A 183 -42.36 -30.26 -13.47
CA GLN A 183 -42.11 -28.82 -13.38
C GLN A 183 -41.37 -28.43 -12.09
N ALA A 184 -40.73 -29.39 -11.42
CA ALA A 184 -40.01 -29.17 -10.18
C ALA A 184 -38.54 -28.86 -10.45
N TYR A 185 -37.96 -27.96 -9.66
CA TYR A 185 -36.55 -27.57 -9.72
C TYR A 185 -35.69 -28.51 -8.88
N LEU A 186 -34.51 -28.85 -9.42
CA LEU A 186 -33.48 -29.55 -8.66
C LEU A 186 -32.97 -28.63 -7.53
N LYS A 187 -33.02 -29.13 -6.29
CA LYS A 187 -32.75 -28.34 -5.09
C LYS A 187 -31.87 -29.09 -4.12
N GLN A 188 -30.93 -28.39 -3.49
CA GLN A 188 -30.27 -28.87 -2.30
C GLN A 188 -31.01 -28.37 -1.05
N THR A 189 -31.52 -29.29 -0.22
CA THR A 189 -32.36 -28.96 0.95
C THR A 189 -31.62 -28.92 2.28
N GLY A 190 -30.45 -29.56 2.34
CA GLY A 190 -29.59 -29.64 3.53
C GLY A 190 -28.14 -29.83 3.18
N SER A 191 -27.32 -30.12 4.18
CA SER A 191 -25.86 -30.25 3.99
C SER A 191 -25.50 -31.38 3.00
N SER A 192 -26.33 -32.40 2.85
CA SER A 192 -26.07 -33.52 1.93
C SER A 192 -27.32 -33.97 1.14
N THR A 193 -28.48 -33.35 1.31
CA THR A 193 -29.74 -33.82 0.75
C THR A 193 -30.07 -33.08 -0.55
N ILE A 194 -30.31 -33.83 -1.63
CA ILE A 194 -30.83 -33.35 -2.91
C ILE A 194 -32.30 -33.74 -3.00
N ALA A 195 -33.15 -32.84 -3.49
CA ALA A 195 -34.57 -33.02 -3.69
C ALA A 195 -35.03 -32.29 -4.97
N ALA A 196 -36.34 -32.43 -5.27
CA ALA A 196 -37.03 -31.56 -6.22
C ALA A 196 -38.00 -30.63 -5.47
N THR A 197 -38.33 -29.49 -6.04
CA THR A 197 -39.27 -28.54 -5.45
C THR A 197 -40.10 -27.82 -6.53
N SER A 198 -41.40 -27.69 -6.33
CA SER A 198 -42.28 -26.87 -7.18
C SER A 198 -42.16 -25.37 -6.85
N SER A 199 -41.60 -25.02 -5.71
CA SER A 199 -41.41 -23.60 -5.29
C SER A 199 -39.96 -23.16 -5.43
N LEU A 200 -39.73 -22.16 -6.28
CA LEU A 200 -38.40 -21.61 -6.54
C LEU A 200 -37.95 -20.63 -5.44
N GLY A 201 -38.89 -19.97 -4.77
CA GLY A 201 -38.58 -18.84 -3.89
C GLY A 201 -38.33 -17.54 -4.66
N THR A 202 -38.14 -16.44 -3.92
CA THR A 202 -37.86 -15.14 -4.51
C THR A 202 -36.35 -15.01 -4.80
N SER A 203 -35.98 -14.44 -5.96
CA SER A 203 -34.60 -14.16 -6.32
C SER A 203 -33.89 -13.39 -5.20
N GLY A 204 -32.63 -13.75 -4.92
CA GLY A 204 -31.83 -13.17 -3.83
C GLY A 204 -32.12 -13.75 -2.44
N THR A 205 -32.98 -14.76 -2.31
CA THR A 205 -33.21 -15.46 -1.05
C THR A 205 -32.48 -16.79 -0.97
N THR A 206 -32.20 -17.26 0.25
CA THR A 206 -31.64 -18.59 0.50
C THR A 206 -32.48 -19.71 -0.15
N ALA A 207 -33.81 -19.56 -0.20
CA ALA A 207 -34.71 -20.54 -0.83
C ALA A 207 -34.45 -20.65 -2.33
N TYR A 208 -34.26 -19.52 -3.01
CA TYR A 208 -33.91 -19.47 -4.42
C TYR A 208 -32.50 -20.04 -4.66
N ASP A 209 -31.49 -19.60 -3.88
CA ASP A 209 -30.11 -20.02 -4.04
C ASP A 209 -29.89 -21.53 -3.87
N ARG A 210 -30.75 -22.19 -3.09
CA ARG A 210 -30.78 -23.66 -2.97
C ARG A 210 -31.18 -24.37 -4.25
N CYS A 211 -31.85 -23.69 -5.17
CA CYS A 211 -32.24 -24.22 -6.48
C CYS A 211 -31.25 -23.81 -7.60
N VAL A 212 -30.28 -22.92 -7.31
CA VAL A 212 -29.32 -22.45 -8.30
C VAL A 212 -28.08 -23.32 -8.28
N TRP A 213 -27.68 -23.76 -9.48
CA TRP A 213 -26.52 -24.59 -9.71
C TRP A 213 -25.48 -23.84 -10.60
N ARG A 214 -24.25 -23.96 -10.27
CA ARG A 214 -23.16 -23.50 -11.10
C ARG A 214 -22.63 -24.68 -11.89
N LEU A 215 -22.52 -24.50 -13.20
CA LEU A 215 -21.96 -25.51 -14.09
C LEU A 215 -20.49 -25.19 -14.33
N ALA A 216 -19.64 -26.22 -14.16
CA ALA A 216 -18.28 -26.20 -14.66
C ALA A 216 -18.10 -27.38 -15.60
N SER A 217 -17.80 -27.11 -16.88
CA SER A 217 -17.49 -28.13 -17.87
C SER A 217 -16.12 -28.76 -17.56
N ILE A 218 -16.03 -30.09 -17.68
CA ILE A 218 -14.73 -30.78 -17.55
C ILE A 218 -13.78 -30.34 -18.65
N ASP A 219 -14.25 -30.12 -19.86
CA ASP A 219 -13.45 -29.61 -20.96
C ASP A 219 -13.12 -28.11 -20.78
N LEU A 220 -14.01 -27.35 -20.17
CA LEU A 220 -13.80 -25.97 -19.74
C LEU A 220 -12.85 -25.93 -18.51
N ILE A 221 -12.99 -26.84 -17.57
CA ILE A 221 -12.09 -26.97 -16.43
C ILE A 221 -10.67 -27.29 -16.92
N SER A 222 -10.53 -28.27 -17.81
CA SER A 222 -9.21 -28.64 -18.32
C SER A 222 -8.58 -27.59 -19.24
N ASN A 223 -9.37 -26.77 -19.94
CA ASN A 223 -8.85 -25.82 -20.94
C ASN A 223 -9.14 -24.35 -20.67
N ARG A 224 -10.11 -23.98 -19.88
CA ARG A 224 -10.61 -22.61 -19.78
C ARG A 224 -10.55 -22.02 -18.38
N GLU A 225 -10.98 -22.69 -17.33
CA GLU A 225 -10.88 -22.19 -15.97
C GLU A 225 -9.45 -22.23 -15.45
N LEU A 226 -8.65 -23.22 -15.88
CA LEU A 226 -7.20 -23.24 -15.59
C LEU A 226 -6.40 -22.22 -16.39
N THR A 227 -6.88 -21.75 -17.53
CA THR A 227 -6.16 -20.75 -18.34
C THR A 227 -6.62 -19.31 -18.15
N SER A 228 -7.84 -19.09 -17.64
CA SER A 228 -8.36 -17.75 -17.34
C SER A 228 -8.86 -17.61 -15.90
N GLY A 229 -8.93 -18.66 -15.15
CA GLY A 229 -9.60 -18.75 -13.87
C GLY A 229 -8.69 -18.85 -12.64
N PHE A 230 -7.36 -18.82 -12.80
CA PHE A 230 -6.46 -18.61 -11.67
C PHE A 230 -5.24 -17.78 -12.06
N SER A 231 -4.81 -16.99 -11.12
CA SER A 231 -3.48 -16.38 -11.10
C SER A 231 -2.77 -16.79 -9.82
N ILE A 232 -1.47 -16.80 -9.88
CA ILE A 232 -0.59 -16.92 -8.72
C ILE A 232 -0.02 -15.52 -8.52
N ASN A 233 -0.20 -14.96 -7.33
CA ASN A 233 0.36 -13.65 -7.04
C ASN A 233 1.89 -13.72 -7.04
N GLU A 234 2.51 -12.64 -7.43
CA GLU A 234 3.90 -12.39 -7.09
C GLU A 234 4.07 -12.50 -5.57
N MET A 235 5.22 -13.00 -5.16
CA MET A 235 5.52 -13.21 -3.74
C MET A 235 6.70 -12.36 -3.34
N ILE A 236 6.62 -11.79 -2.15
CA ILE A 236 7.77 -11.22 -1.45
C ILE A 236 8.11 -12.17 -0.30
N LEU A 237 9.37 -12.56 -0.21
CA LEU A 237 9.85 -13.60 0.69
C LEU A 237 11.23 -13.24 1.21
N SER A 238 11.38 -13.03 2.50
CA SER A 238 12.70 -12.78 3.07
C SER A 238 13.57 -14.03 3.08
N VAL A 239 14.89 -13.85 2.99
CA VAL A 239 15.85 -14.93 3.11
C VAL A 239 15.63 -15.68 4.43
N GLY A 240 15.50 -17.01 4.35
CA GLY A 240 15.18 -17.88 5.48
C GLY A 240 13.69 -18.10 5.73
N ASP A 241 12.81 -17.24 5.24
CA ASP A 241 11.37 -17.37 5.41
C ASP A 241 10.77 -18.41 4.45
N THR A 242 9.68 -19.02 4.87
CA THR A 242 8.96 -20.03 4.10
C THR A 242 7.50 -19.65 3.94
N LYS A 243 7.02 -19.57 2.70
CA LYS A 243 5.60 -19.31 2.36
C LYS A 243 5.11 -20.26 1.28
N SER A 244 3.79 -20.44 1.23
CA SER A 244 3.13 -21.15 0.12
C SER A 244 2.51 -20.14 -0.84
N PRO A 245 2.53 -20.38 -2.18
CA PRO A 245 1.93 -19.47 -3.14
C PRO A 245 0.42 -19.28 -2.92
N THR A 246 -0.04 -18.05 -3.04
CA THR A 246 -1.47 -17.71 -3.00
C THR A 246 -2.09 -17.90 -4.37
N ILE A 247 -3.06 -18.80 -4.47
CA ILE A 247 -3.79 -19.08 -5.70
C ILE A 247 -5.11 -18.30 -5.71
N ASN A 248 -5.19 -17.30 -6.57
CA ASN A 248 -6.43 -16.56 -6.81
C ASN A 248 -7.27 -17.26 -7.86
N LYS A 249 -8.51 -17.57 -7.52
CA LYS A 249 -9.45 -18.32 -8.35
C LYS A 249 -10.52 -17.40 -8.93
N THR A 250 -10.85 -17.60 -10.19
CA THR A 250 -11.98 -16.93 -10.82
C THR A 250 -12.89 -17.96 -11.47
N PRO A 251 -14.10 -18.17 -10.96
CA PRO A 251 -14.70 -17.53 -9.78
C PRO A 251 -14.06 -17.98 -8.46
N SER A 252 -14.09 -17.13 -7.43
CA SER A 252 -13.43 -17.37 -6.13
C SER A 252 -13.83 -18.67 -5.42
N ASN A 253 -14.95 -19.27 -5.83
CA ASN A 253 -15.46 -20.55 -5.36
C ASN A 253 -15.12 -21.74 -6.26
N ALA A 254 -14.21 -21.60 -7.21
CA ALA A 254 -13.69 -22.72 -7.97
C ALA A 254 -13.07 -23.76 -7.01
N ILE A 255 -13.34 -25.03 -7.25
CA ILE A 255 -13.18 -26.13 -6.28
C ILE A 255 -11.74 -26.55 -6.09
N TRP A 256 -10.91 -26.29 -7.03
CA TRP A 256 -9.57 -26.81 -7.14
C TRP A 256 -8.60 -25.67 -7.43
N ALA A 257 -7.42 -25.87 -7.04
CA ALA A 257 -6.27 -25.02 -6.99
C ALA A 257 -6.02 -24.44 -5.58
N THR A 258 -5.55 -25.30 -4.72
CA THR A 258 -4.75 -24.93 -3.56
C THR A 258 -3.28 -24.98 -3.97
N ALA A 259 -2.37 -24.39 -3.22
CA ALA A 259 -0.94 -24.45 -3.52
C ALA A 259 -0.45 -25.89 -3.68
N SER A 260 -0.96 -26.84 -2.90
CA SER A 260 -0.60 -28.26 -2.94
C SER A 260 -1.05 -29.00 -4.21
N ASP A 261 -1.95 -28.43 -5.01
CA ASP A 261 -2.39 -29.02 -6.29
C ASP A 261 -1.39 -28.78 -7.43
N PHE A 262 -0.34 -28.01 -7.18
CA PHE A 262 0.72 -27.69 -8.13
C PHE A 262 2.04 -28.38 -7.76
N SER A 263 2.87 -28.58 -8.76
CA SER A 263 4.31 -28.78 -8.59
C SER A 263 5.02 -27.51 -9.03
N TYR A 264 6.06 -27.17 -8.32
CA TYR A 264 6.83 -25.94 -8.53
C TYR A 264 8.25 -26.29 -8.91
N GLU A 265 8.81 -25.56 -9.87
CA GLU A 265 10.22 -25.68 -10.27
C GLU A 265 10.78 -24.29 -10.62
N ILE A 266 12.05 -24.06 -10.30
CA ILE A 266 12.73 -22.81 -10.64
C ILE A 266 12.88 -22.76 -12.16
N SER A 267 12.55 -21.60 -12.74
CA SER A 267 12.59 -21.35 -14.19
C SER A 267 13.23 -20.00 -14.51
N ASN A 268 14.34 -19.71 -13.82
CA ASN A 268 15.06 -18.45 -14.01
C ASN A 268 15.57 -18.32 -15.45
N THR A 269 15.54 -17.08 -15.91
CA THR A 269 16.13 -16.63 -17.18
C THR A 269 17.15 -15.52 -16.90
N THR A 270 17.77 -14.96 -17.92
CA THR A 270 18.70 -13.83 -17.75
C THR A 270 18.02 -12.69 -16.96
N GLY A 271 18.69 -12.21 -15.91
CA GLY A 271 18.18 -11.16 -15.02
C GLY A 271 17.55 -11.68 -13.70
N TYR A 272 17.32 -12.98 -13.57
CA TYR A 272 16.86 -13.58 -12.32
C TYR A 272 18.06 -14.12 -11.52
N THR A 273 18.41 -13.44 -10.44
CA THR A 273 19.62 -13.70 -9.62
C THR A 273 19.33 -14.40 -8.31
N GLY A 274 18.08 -14.32 -7.84
CA GLY A 274 17.67 -14.92 -6.58
C GLY A 274 17.60 -16.45 -6.63
N LEU A 275 17.51 -17.05 -5.45
CA LEU A 275 17.37 -18.50 -5.28
C LEU A 275 16.34 -18.82 -4.19
N VAL A 276 15.54 -19.85 -4.44
CA VAL A 276 14.61 -20.42 -3.45
C VAL A 276 14.84 -21.92 -3.33
N THR A 277 14.49 -22.48 -2.17
CA THR A 277 14.38 -23.94 -1.97
C THR A 277 12.91 -24.32 -1.98
N ILE A 278 12.52 -25.29 -2.80
CA ILE A 278 11.14 -25.72 -2.97
C ILE A 278 10.94 -27.11 -2.36
N ASN A 279 10.02 -27.22 -1.40
CA ASN A 279 9.63 -28.50 -0.79
C ASN A 279 8.09 -28.63 -0.81
N GLY A 280 7.57 -29.29 -1.83
CA GLY A 280 6.14 -29.37 -2.09
C GLY A 280 5.57 -28.02 -2.51
N ASP A 281 4.68 -27.44 -1.70
CA ASP A 281 4.14 -26.10 -1.86
C ASP A 281 4.80 -25.06 -0.93
N ASN A 282 5.76 -25.49 -0.11
CA ASN A 282 6.56 -24.61 0.72
C ASN A 282 7.78 -24.11 -0.05
N ILE A 283 7.89 -22.81 -0.19
CA ILE A 283 8.99 -22.13 -0.89
C ILE A 283 9.75 -21.29 0.15
N THR A 284 11.05 -21.56 0.27
CA THR A 284 11.94 -20.87 1.22
C THR A 284 12.92 -20.00 0.47
N GLY A 285 13.03 -18.73 0.84
CA GLY A 285 14.03 -17.80 0.31
C GLY A 285 15.45 -18.24 0.70
N SER A 286 16.40 -18.24 -0.25
CA SER A 286 17.77 -18.71 -0.01
C SER A 286 18.84 -17.69 -0.39
N ILE A 287 18.64 -16.95 -1.48
CA ILE A 287 19.53 -15.87 -1.95
C ILE A 287 18.65 -14.76 -2.50
N SER A 288 18.91 -13.54 -2.10
CA SER A 288 18.16 -12.36 -2.53
C SER A 288 18.24 -12.13 -4.04
N GLY A 289 17.17 -11.54 -4.57
CA GLY A 289 16.97 -11.28 -5.99
C GLY A 289 15.71 -11.92 -6.54
N MET A 290 15.37 -11.57 -7.77
CA MET A 290 14.20 -12.11 -8.45
C MET A 290 14.37 -13.60 -8.78
N VAL A 291 13.32 -14.38 -8.55
CA VAL A 291 13.23 -15.79 -8.92
C VAL A 291 11.96 -16.01 -9.74
N ARG A 292 12.05 -16.59 -10.91
CA ARG A 292 10.89 -17.05 -11.66
C ARG A 292 10.60 -18.50 -11.35
N VAL A 293 9.38 -18.77 -10.93
CA VAL A 293 8.90 -20.12 -10.62
C VAL A 293 7.84 -20.52 -11.64
N LYS A 294 8.01 -21.73 -12.16
CA LYS A 294 7.05 -22.42 -12.99
C LYS A 294 6.17 -23.31 -12.11
N ALA A 295 4.90 -23.02 -12.06
CA ALA A 295 3.89 -23.83 -11.40
C ALA A 295 3.15 -24.69 -12.43
N THR A 296 3.14 -26.01 -12.23
CA THR A 296 2.43 -26.96 -13.09
C THR A 296 1.30 -27.61 -12.28
N HIS A 297 0.07 -27.44 -12.71
CA HIS A 297 -1.08 -28.08 -12.06
C HIS A 297 -1.03 -29.60 -12.26
N LYS A 298 -0.95 -30.39 -11.16
CA LYS A 298 -0.70 -31.82 -11.18
C LYS A 298 -1.74 -32.62 -11.98
N ALA A 299 -3.00 -32.21 -11.89
CA ALA A 299 -4.09 -32.96 -12.55
C ALA A 299 -4.22 -32.68 -14.05
N THR A 300 -3.80 -31.51 -14.55
CA THR A 300 -4.06 -31.07 -15.93
C THR A 300 -2.81 -30.77 -16.73
N GLY A 301 -1.65 -30.72 -16.12
CA GLY A 301 -0.39 -30.33 -16.75
C GLY A 301 -0.32 -28.84 -17.17
N LYS A 302 -1.28 -28.01 -16.80
CA LYS A 302 -1.28 -26.57 -17.14
C LYS A 302 -0.21 -25.84 -16.35
N ILE A 303 0.46 -24.89 -17.03
CA ILE A 303 1.60 -24.16 -16.52
C ILE A 303 1.24 -22.69 -16.33
N LYS A 304 1.66 -22.11 -15.20
CA LYS A 304 1.74 -20.69 -14.95
C LYS A 304 3.12 -20.35 -14.42
N TYR A 305 3.54 -19.12 -14.72
CA TYR A 305 4.76 -18.55 -14.15
C TYR A 305 4.37 -17.43 -13.21
N PHE A 306 5.11 -17.31 -12.13
CA PHE A 306 5.02 -16.16 -11.20
C PHE A 306 6.42 -15.85 -10.71
N ASP A 307 6.59 -14.61 -10.30
CA ASP A 307 7.88 -14.13 -9.82
C ASP A 307 7.87 -14.04 -8.29
N ILE A 308 9.02 -14.30 -7.70
CA ILE A 308 9.29 -14.17 -6.27
C ILE A 308 10.42 -13.19 -6.12
N ASP A 309 10.17 -12.12 -5.38
CA ASP A 309 11.20 -11.21 -4.90
C ASP A 309 11.73 -11.77 -3.58
N VAL A 310 12.91 -12.37 -3.61
CA VAL A 310 13.61 -12.86 -2.41
C VAL A 310 14.42 -11.70 -1.87
N CYS A 311 14.11 -11.27 -0.65
CA CYS A 311 14.61 -10.04 -0.07
C CYS A 311 15.50 -10.30 1.15
N GLU A 312 16.51 -9.44 1.35
CA GLU A 312 17.21 -9.35 2.62
C GLU A 312 16.37 -8.55 3.62
N LYS A 313 16.58 -8.80 4.90
CA LYS A 313 16.03 -7.97 5.99
C LYS A 313 16.92 -6.75 6.19
N ALA A 314 16.33 -5.60 6.46
CA ALA A 314 17.10 -4.38 6.62
C ALA A 314 16.71 -3.56 7.85
N ILE A 315 17.72 -2.99 8.51
CA ILE A 315 17.53 -1.89 9.46
C ILE A 315 18.00 -0.61 8.77
N ILE A 316 17.07 0.31 8.52
CA ILE A 316 17.37 1.56 7.81
C ILE A 316 17.33 2.73 8.77
N VAL A 317 18.50 3.33 9.01
CA VAL A 317 18.64 4.54 9.81
C VAL A 317 18.45 5.76 8.91
N LEU A 318 17.48 6.61 9.22
CA LEU A 318 17.13 7.83 8.48
C LEU A 318 17.48 9.07 9.30
N PRO A 319 18.45 9.90 8.84
CA PRO A 319 18.82 11.16 9.47
C PRO A 319 17.70 12.20 9.51
N GLY A 320 17.81 13.17 10.42
CA GLY A 320 16.99 14.38 10.42
C GLY A 320 17.44 15.43 9.38
N ILE A 321 16.73 16.55 9.36
CA ILE A 321 17.15 17.72 8.53
C ILE A 321 18.57 18.13 8.89
N MET A 322 19.37 18.53 7.89
CA MET A 322 20.79 18.85 8.06
C MET A 322 21.66 17.71 8.63
N GLY A 323 21.08 16.52 8.84
CA GLY A 323 21.76 15.38 9.45
C GLY A 323 22.63 14.57 8.49
N SER A 324 22.39 14.63 7.19
CA SER A 324 23.23 14.00 6.17
C SER A 324 24.39 14.92 5.77
N ALA A 325 25.56 14.36 5.53
CA ALA A 325 26.66 15.10 4.95
C ALA A 325 26.43 15.32 3.44
N LEU A 326 26.68 16.55 2.96
CA LEU A 326 26.59 16.89 1.54
C LEU A 326 27.97 17.14 0.96
N TYR A 327 28.20 16.70 -0.27
CA TYR A 327 29.49 16.73 -0.93
C TYR A 327 29.38 17.36 -2.32
N ALA A 328 30.47 17.97 -2.79
CA ALA A 328 30.62 18.33 -4.20
C ALA A 328 30.72 17.06 -5.06
N ASN A 329 29.72 16.78 -5.89
CA ASN A 329 29.70 15.61 -6.76
C ASN A 329 30.66 15.73 -7.95
N SER A 330 30.96 16.97 -8.33
CA SER A 330 32.04 17.33 -9.27
C SER A 330 32.65 18.64 -8.83
N SER A 331 33.87 18.97 -9.34
CA SER A 331 34.50 20.26 -9.06
C SER A 331 33.68 21.41 -9.66
N PHE A 332 33.50 22.49 -8.93
CA PHE A 332 32.82 23.70 -9.38
C PHE A 332 33.36 24.95 -8.71
N THR A 333 33.08 26.11 -9.30
CA THR A 333 33.43 27.40 -8.70
C THR A 333 32.15 28.11 -8.28
N TYR A 334 32.11 28.51 -7.02
CA TYR A 334 31.12 29.42 -6.49
C TYR A 334 31.61 30.84 -6.63
N THR A 335 30.87 31.67 -7.32
CA THR A 335 31.24 33.07 -7.58
C THR A 335 30.35 33.99 -6.78
N ASN A 336 30.94 34.72 -5.83
CA ASN A 336 30.29 35.81 -5.09
C ASN A 336 31.19 37.07 -5.21
N ILE A 337 31.79 37.58 -4.13
CA ILE A 337 32.77 38.67 -4.13
C ILE A 337 34.13 38.16 -4.58
N VAL A 338 34.48 36.93 -4.22
CA VAL A 338 35.66 36.20 -4.60
C VAL A 338 35.25 34.81 -5.13
N ASP A 339 35.98 34.33 -6.15
CA ASP A 339 35.76 32.97 -6.67
C ASP A 339 36.33 31.93 -5.73
N HIS A 340 35.47 31.03 -5.24
CA HIS A 340 35.84 29.87 -4.46
C HIS A 340 35.66 28.59 -5.27
N THR A 341 36.75 27.85 -5.48
CA THR A 341 36.71 26.57 -6.21
C THR A 341 36.68 25.40 -5.24
N PHE A 342 35.63 24.61 -5.32
CA PHE A 342 35.47 23.35 -4.59
C PHE A 342 35.83 22.18 -5.49
N ASN A 343 36.72 21.32 -5.04
CA ASN A 343 37.07 20.09 -5.75
C ASN A 343 35.97 19.02 -5.54
N GLN A 344 35.91 18.08 -6.45
CA GLN A 344 35.07 16.88 -6.26
C GLN A 344 35.36 16.24 -4.90
N ASN A 345 34.33 15.79 -4.21
CA ASN A 345 34.34 15.23 -2.85
C ASN A 345 34.63 16.25 -1.72
N ALA A 346 34.73 17.56 -2.00
CA ALA A 346 34.74 18.54 -0.94
C ALA A 346 33.45 18.43 -0.10
N ILE A 347 33.59 18.48 1.24
CA ILE A 347 32.43 18.48 2.14
C ILE A 347 31.81 19.87 2.11
N MET A 348 30.55 19.95 1.70
CA MET A 348 29.79 21.19 1.62
C MET A 348 28.94 21.39 2.89
N TRP A 349 28.40 20.30 3.42
CA TRP A 349 27.69 20.22 4.69
C TRP A 349 28.06 18.91 5.41
N ASP A 350 28.49 18.85 6.70
CA ASP A 350 28.75 20.03 7.56
C ASP A 350 30.14 20.60 7.21
N PRO A 351 30.30 21.94 7.22
CA PRO A 351 31.57 22.56 6.86
C PRO A 351 32.74 22.07 7.72
N PRO A 352 33.94 21.83 7.13
CA PRO A 352 35.13 21.39 7.88
C PRO A 352 35.74 22.54 8.69
N TYR A 353 36.49 22.16 9.73
CA TYR A 353 37.28 23.09 10.54
C TYR A 353 38.75 23.10 10.10
N ASP A 354 39.41 24.22 10.27
CA ASP A 354 40.88 24.31 10.18
C ASP A 354 41.52 23.77 11.47
N SER A 355 42.87 23.81 11.49
CA SER A 355 43.65 23.35 12.65
C SER A 355 43.50 24.24 13.89
N ALA A 356 42.93 25.43 13.74
CA ALA A 356 42.64 26.37 14.83
C ALA A 356 41.19 26.26 15.34
N GLY A 357 40.38 25.41 14.72
CA GLY A 357 38.96 25.20 15.06
C GLY A 357 38.03 26.21 14.38
N ALA A 358 38.47 26.99 13.43
CA ALA A 358 37.64 27.88 12.63
C ALA A 358 37.01 27.12 11.46
N VAL A 359 35.76 27.41 11.12
CA VAL A 359 35.10 26.83 9.94
C VAL A 359 35.68 27.43 8.67
N ILE A 360 35.94 26.55 7.69
CA ILE A 360 36.58 26.95 6.43
C ILE A 360 35.51 27.29 5.39
N ASP A 361 35.60 28.46 4.77
CA ASP A 361 34.76 28.92 3.65
C ASP A 361 33.24 28.71 3.94
N ILE A 362 32.78 29.12 5.15
CA ILE A 362 31.42 28.77 5.65
C ILE A 362 30.35 29.35 4.75
N ASP A 363 30.47 30.62 4.39
CA ASP A 363 29.41 31.30 3.61
C ASP A 363 29.29 30.66 2.21
N GLU A 364 30.40 30.47 1.52
CA GLU A 364 30.44 29.93 0.17
C GLU A 364 29.92 28.47 0.14
N ARG A 365 30.27 27.69 1.17
CA ARG A 365 29.76 26.31 1.28
C ARG A 365 28.26 26.30 1.51
N VAL A 366 27.75 27.05 2.49
CA VAL A 366 26.32 27.11 2.80
C VAL A 366 25.53 27.73 1.66
N LEU A 367 25.99 28.85 1.10
CA LEU A 367 25.31 29.53 -0.01
C LEU A 367 25.30 28.66 -1.28
N SER A 368 26.29 27.80 -1.50
CA SER A 368 26.24 26.84 -2.61
C SER A 368 25.25 25.71 -2.42
N LEU A 369 24.63 25.55 -1.24
CA LEU A 369 23.54 24.62 -1.00
C LEU A 369 22.20 25.17 -1.53
N GLU A 370 22.11 26.45 -1.86
CA GLU A 370 20.88 27.05 -2.34
C GLU A 370 20.38 26.34 -3.60
N LEU A 371 19.10 25.94 -3.59
CA LEU A 371 18.40 25.48 -4.78
C LEU A 371 17.85 26.69 -5.55
N SER A 372 17.54 26.50 -6.82
CA SER A 372 16.79 27.49 -7.59
C SER A 372 15.35 27.61 -7.08
N HIS A 373 14.68 28.68 -7.44
CA HIS A 373 13.29 28.94 -7.02
C HIS A 373 12.30 27.82 -7.44
N ASN A 374 12.64 27.01 -8.42
CA ASN A 374 11.87 25.83 -8.83
C ASN A 374 12.41 24.51 -8.25
N GLY A 375 13.34 24.55 -7.31
CA GLY A 375 13.89 23.37 -6.65
C GLY A 375 15.04 22.67 -7.40
N ALA A 376 15.51 23.20 -8.51
CA ALA A 376 16.64 22.60 -9.21
C ALA A 376 17.98 22.88 -8.49
N ILE A 377 18.91 21.95 -8.59
CA ILE A 377 20.25 22.08 -8.02
C ILE A 377 21.04 23.15 -8.80
N ASN A 378 21.50 24.19 -8.11
CA ASN A 378 22.31 25.25 -8.70
C ASN A 378 23.76 24.84 -8.86
N TYR A 379 24.32 24.11 -7.89
CA TYR A 379 25.71 23.62 -7.88
C TYR A 379 25.66 22.09 -7.68
N PRO A 380 26.66 21.34 -8.20
CA PRO A 380 26.65 19.88 -8.15
C PRO A 380 26.99 19.37 -6.73
N VAL A 381 26.08 19.64 -5.80
CA VAL A 381 26.15 19.24 -4.40
C VAL A 381 25.03 18.24 -4.08
N GLY A 382 25.38 17.18 -3.39
CA GLY A 382 24.43 16.15 -2.98
C GLY A 382 25.04 15.13 -2.02
N VAL A 383 24.30 14.07 -1.77
CA VAL A 383 24.71 12.94 -0.93
C VAL A 383 25.52 11.90 -1.71
N ARG A 384 26.10 10.97 -1.00
CA ARG A 384 26.71 9.75 -1.53
C ARG A 384 25.74 8.57 -1.35
N SER A 385 26.10 7.43 -1.96
CA SER A 385 25.36 6.16 -1.77
C SER A 385 25.26 5.80 -0.29
N PRO A 386 24.22 5.12 0.15
CA PRO A 386 24.04 4.69 1.54
C PRO A 386 25.25 3.91 2.09
N ILE A 387 25.47 3.95 3.40
CA ILE A 387 26.43 3.09 4.08
C ILE A 387 25.72 1.81 4.44
N VAL A 388 26.19 0.68 3.92
CA VAL A 388 25.62 -0.65 4.17
C VAL A 388 26.68 -1.50 4.86
N ASN A 389 26.32 -2.15 5.97
CA ASN A 389 27.18 -3.08 6.70
C ASN A 389 28.62 -2.55 6.95
N ASN A 390 28.70 -1.31 7.39
CA ASN A 390 29.95 -0.61 7.70
C ASN A 390 30.95 -0.51 6.51
N ASN A 391 30.47 -0.53 5.29
CA ASN A 391 31.29 -0.39 4.07
C ASN A 391 31.71 1.07 3.78
N LYS A 392 31.77 1.89 4.81
CA LYS A 392 32.14 3.29 4.74
C LYS A 392 33.59 3.46 4.21
N ASP A 393 33.78 4.33 3.23
CA ASP A 393 35.12 4.73 2.79
C ASP A 393 35.79 5.67 3.81
N SER A 394 37.12 5.84 3.71
CA SER A 394 37.90 6.60 4.68
C SER A 394 37.54 8.10 4.74
N TYR A 395 36.80 8.61 3.76
CA TYR A 395 36.44 10.02 3.66
C TYR A 395 35.01 10.32 4.09
N ARG A 396 34.18 9.29 4.27
CA ARG A 396 32.77 9.45 4.62
C ARG A 396 32.55 9.53 6.12
N LYS A 397 31.57 10.35 6.51
CA LYS A 397 31.07 10.47 7.87
C LYS A 397 29.81 9.62 8.03
N TYR A 398 29.45 9.30 9.26
CA TYR A 398 28.15 8.76 9.64
C TYR A 398 27.16 9.91 9.85
N GLY A 399 26.68 10.47 8.76
CA GLY A 399 25.94 11.73 8.75
C GLY A 399 26.83 12.95 8.98
N ALA A 400 26.24 14.13 9.02
CA ALA A 400 26.93 15.35 9.37
C ALA A 400 27.61 15.18 10.75
N LYS A 401 28.87 15.54 10.86
CA LYS A 401 29.71 15.42 12.09
C LYS A 401 29.64 14.06 12.80
N ASN A 402 29.35 13.00 12.07
CA ASN A 402 29.19 11.64 12.63
C ASN A 402 28.04 11.51 13.66
N TYR A 403 26.98 12.29 13.56
CA TYR A 403 25.87 12.26 14.51
C TYR A 403 25.27 10.88 14.68
N TYR A 404 25.10 10.14 13.59
CA TYR A 404 24.48 8.82 13.61
C TYR A 404 25.46 7.68 13.84
N LYS A 405 26.75 7.99 14.14
CA LYS A 405 27.78 6.97 14.31
C LYS A 405 27.43 5.98 15.42
N ASN A 406 27.05 6.48 16.59
CA ASN A 406 26.84 5.61 17.75
C ASN A 406 25.66 4.68 17.55
N VAL A 407 24.49 5.20 17.10
CA VAL A 407 23.33 4.38 16.83
C VAL A 407 23.60 3.39 15.70
N TYR A 408 24.22 3.83 14.61
CA TYR A 408 24.54 2.98 13.48
C TYR A 408 25.49 1.83 13.85
N LEU A 409 26.60 2.13 14.53
CA LEU A 409 27.56 1.10 14.93
C LEU A 409 26.97 0.12 15.95
N ARG A 410 26.14 0.60 16.87
CA ARG A 410 25.45 -0.27 17.81
C ARG A 410 24.50 -1.24 17.09
N LEU A 411 23.70 -0.75 16.16
CA LEU A 411 22.81 -1.59 15.35
C LEU A 411 23.61 -2.57 14.50
N TYR A 412 24.69 -2.12 13.90
CA TYR A 412 25.56 -3.00 13.11
C TYR A 412 26.18 -4.11 13.95
N GLU A 413 26.73 -3.79 15.12
CA GLU A 413 27.34 -4.77 16.02
C GLU A 413 26.33 -5.81 16.53
N GLU A 414 25.07 -5.43 16.72
CA GLU A 414 24.02 -6.28 17.30
C GLU A 414 23.29 -7.12 16.25
N PHE A 415 23.08 -6.58 15.02
CA PHE A 415 22.13 -7.13 14.06
C PHE A 415 22.71 -7.49 12.70
N SER A 416 23.98 -7.21 12.41
CA SER A 416 24.55 -7.44 11.07
C SER A 416 24.62 -8.91 10.63
N ASP A 417 24.41 -9.86 11.55
CA ASP A 417 24.28 -11.29 11.22
C ASP A 417 22.90 -11.65 10.63
N THR A 418 21.90 -10.78 10.81
CA THR A 418 20.51 -11.05 10.43
C THR A 418 19.93 -9.99 9.50
N TYR A 419 20.41 -8.76 9.59
CA TYR A 419 19.93 -7.60 8.85
C TYR A 419 21.07 -6.93 8.10
N ASP A 420 20.79 -6.43 6.90
CA ASP A 420 21.59 -5.36 6.36
C ASP A 420 21.35 -4.08 7.15
N VAL A 421 22.38 -3.53 7.77
CA VAL A 421 22.28 -2.28 8.53
C VAL A 421 22.71 -1.13 7.65
N ILE A 422 21.78 -0.22 7.38
CA ILE A 422 21.89 0.83 6.39
C ILE A 422 21.78 2.20 7.06
N LEU A 423 22.78 3.07 6.87
CA LEU A 423 22.57 4.50 7.05
C LEU A 423 22.21 5.10 5.69
N TYR A 424 20.93 5.40 5.53
CA TYR A 424 20.41 6.01 4.32
C TYR A 424 20.50 7.53 4.43
N GLU A 425 21.65 8.07 4.03
CA GLU A 425 21.84 9.51 3.90
C GLU A 425 21.09 10.01 2.66
N TYR A 426 20.38 11.11 2.79
CA TYR A 426 19.60 11.72 1.72
C TYR A 426 19.80 13.23 1.70
N ASP A 427 19.53 13.85 0.59
CA ASP A 427 19.65 15.30 0.45
C ASP A 427 18.50 16.00 1.16
N TRP A 428 18.76 16.45 2.36
CA TRP A 428 17.79 17.05 3.28
C TRP A 428 17.20 18.39 2.80
N ARG A 429 17.66 18.91 1.68
CA ARG A 429 17.14 20.14 1.08
C ARG A 429 15.79 19.90 0.39
N PHE A 430 15.55 18.69 -0.13
CA PHE A 430 14.34 18.32 -0.85
C PHE A 430 13.16 17.95 0.08
N ASP A 431 11.99 17.91 -0.52
CA ASP A 431 10.78 17.49 0.20
C ASP A 431 10.94 16.04 0.71
N PRO A 432 10.62 15.75 1.96
CA PRO A 432 10.63 14.38 2.48
C PRO A 432 9.80 13.37 1.66
N TYR A 433 8.76 13.83 0.96
CA TYR A 433 8.00 12.99 0.04
C TYR A 433 8.84 12.51 -1.15
N ASP A 434 9.58 13.41 -1.79
CA ASP A 434 10.45 13.06 -2.91
C ASP A 434 11.54 12.08 -2.45
N THR A 435 12.14 12.34 -1.29
CA THR A 435 13.09 11.42 -0.65
C THR A 435 12.47 10.04 -0.37
N ALA A 436 11.19 9.98 0.01
CA ALA A 436 10.50 8.71 0.26
C ALA A 436 10.27 7.91 -1.03
N VAL A 437 10.08 8.58 -2.16
CA VAL A 437 10.00 7.92 -3.48
C VAL A 437 11.37 7.33 -3.84
N ASP A 438 12.45 8.09 -3.69
CA ASP A 438 13.81 7.58 -3.92
C ASP A 438 14.18 6.43 -2.98
N LEU A 439 13.74 6.50 -1.72
CA LEU A 439 13.91 5.43 -0.73
C LEU A 439 13.15 4.16 -1.14
N LYS A 440 11.94 4.31 -1.70
CA LYS A 440 11.18 3.18 -2.22
C LYS A 440 11.93 2.48 -3.35
N ASP A 441 12.40 3.24 -4.32
CA ASP A 441 13.16 2.69 -5.44
C ASP A 441 14.45 2.00 -4.94
N TYR A 442 15.16 2.61 -3.98
CA TYR A 442 16.34 2.00 -3.34
C TYR A 442 16.02 0.66 -2.66
N ILE A 443 14.92 0.59 -1.91
CA ILE A 443 14.47 -0.63 -1.23
C ILE A 443 14.12 -1.73 -2.22
N GLU A 444 13.43 -1.39 -3.30
CA GLU A 444 13.02 -2.34 -4.35
C GLU A 444 14.21 -2.82 -5.17
N ASP A 445 15.10 -1.92 -5.59
CA ASP A 445 16.30 -2.24 -6.39
C ASP A 445 17.30 -3.13 -5.63
N ASN A 446 17.35 -3.00 -4.30
CA ASN A 446 18.21 -3.82 -3.44
C ASN A 446 17.50 -5.02 -2.81
N HIS A 447 16.24 -5.27 -3.15
CA HIS A 447 15.45 -6.38 -2.65
C HIS A 447 15.38 -6.44 -1.12
N TYR A 448 14.92 -5.35 -0.45
CA TYR A 448 14.70 -5.34 0.99
C TYR A 448 13.25 -5.59 1.37
N ASN A 449 13.06 -6.35 2.44
CA ASN A 449 11.77 -6.63 3.09
C ASN A 449 11.98 -6.85 4.59
N ASP A 450 10.91 -6.96 5.38
CA ASP A 450 10.96 -7.02 6.84
C ASP A 450 11.83 -5.88 7.41
N ILE A 451 11.54 -4.68 6.95
CA ILE A 451 12.34 -3.49 7.19
C ILE A 451 12.03 -2.94 8.59
N VAL A 452 13.07 -2.65 9.35
CA VAL A 452 12.99 -1.83 10.55
C VAL A 452 13.51 -0.43 10.23
N PHE A 453 12.63 0.56 10.28
CA PHE A 453 13.06 1.97 10.25
C PHE A 453 13.47 2.44 11.63
N VAL A 454 14.65 3.06 11.72
CA VAL A 454 15.11 3.84 12.88
C VAL A 454 15.30 5.28 12.41
N SER A 455 14.30 6.10 12.63
CA SER A 455 14.17 7.40 11.98
C SER A 455 14.24 8.53 13.00
N HIS A 456 15.12 9.51 12.76
CA HIS A 456 15.26 10.69 13.62
C HIS A 456 14.68 11.92 12.94
N SER A 457 13.88 12.71 13.70
CA SER A 457 13.41 14.03 13.28
C SER A 457 12.72 13.96 11.88
N MET A 458 13.16 14.74 10.89
CA MET A 458 12.66 14.71 9.51
C MET A 458 12.78 13.33 8.86
N GLY A 459 13.74 12.49 9.27
CA GLY A 459 13.81 11.11 8.81
C GLY A 459 12.55 10.30 9.13
N GLY A 460 11.86 10.64 10.23
CA GLY A 460 10.55 10.07 10.56
C GLY A 460 9.43 10.56 9.63
N ASN A 461 9.53 11.76 9.08
CA ASN A 461 8.62 12.22 8.02
C ASN A 461 8.91 11.48 6.71
N VAL A 462 10.19 11.25 6.35
CA VAL A 462 10.58 10.45 5.17
C VAL A 462 9.99 9.04 5.26
N SER A 463 10.22 8.33 6.37
CA SER A 463 9.64 7.00 6.57
C SER A 463 8.10 7.02 6.59
N SER A 464 7.48 8.08 7.12
CA SER A 464 6.02 8.25 7.07
C SER A 464 5.51 8.41 5.64
N TYR A 465 6.18 9.18 4.81
CA TYR A 465 5.82 9.29 3.39
C TYR A 465 6.06 7.98 2.65
N TYR A 466 7.10 7.22 2.96
CA TYR A 466 7.27 5.88 2.42
C TYR A 466 6.05 4.99 2.75
N LEU A 467 5.56 5.02 3.99
CA LEU A 467 4.33 4.31 4.39
C LEU A 467 3.07 4.85 3.68
N ALA A 468 3.07 6.11 3.26
CA ALA A 468 1.95 6.73 2.56
C ALA A 468 1.87 6.37 1.07
N LEU A 469 2.97 5.91 0.46
CA LEU A 469 3.03 5.58 -0.96
C LEU A 469 2.08 4.43 -1.36
N GLY A 470 1.83 3.45 -0.47
CA GLY A 470 0.92 2.36 -0.78
C GLY A 470 0.75 1.33 0.33
N ALA A 471 -0.07 0.31 0.08
CA ALA A 471 -0.18 -0.85 0.94
C ALA A 471 1.06 -1.76 0.79
N ASP A 472 1.59 -1.84 -0.42
CA ASP A 472 2.78 -2.59 -0.80
C ASP A 472 4.03 -2.12 -0.05
N THR A 473 4.21 -0.80 0.10
CA THR A 473 5.31 -0.25 0.90
C THR A 473 5.16 -0.57 2.38
N ARG A 474 3.92 -0.51 2.92
CA ARG A 474 3.65 -0.86 4.32
C ARG A 474 3.88 -2.34 4.62
N GLU A 475 3.54 -3.21 3.67
CA GLU A 475 3.73 -4.67 3.82
C GLU A 475 5.20 -5.07 3.89
N ARG A 476 6.13 -4.22 3.42
CA ARG A 476 7.58 -4.43 3.55
C ARG A 476 8.15 -4.02 4.91
N VAL A 477 7.39 -3.28 5.72
CA VAL A 477 7.87 -2.74 7.01
C VAL A 477 7.42 -3.63 8.16
N ASP A 478 8.39 -4.21 8.85
CA ASP A 478 8.19 -4.96 10.09
C ASP A 478 7.94 -3.99 11.25
N LYS A 479 8.85 -3.04 11.47
CA LYS A 479 8.75 -2.06 12.56
C LYS A 479 9.15 -0.65 12.11
N HIS A 480 8.47 0.34 12.65
CA HIS A 480 8.76 1.74 12.46
C HIS A 480 9.11 2.39 13.80
N ILE A 481 10.39 2.71 14.02
CA ILE A 481 10.87 3.36 15.25
C ILE A 481 11.24 4.80 14.93
N SER A 482 10.58 5.75 15.57
CA SER A 482 10.81 7.18 15.39
C SER A 482 11.36 7.84 16.64
N VAL A 483 12.27 8.79 16.47
CA VAL A 483 12.91 9.56 17.52
C VAL A 483 12.73 11.05 17.25
N GLY A 484 11.98 11.74 18.08
CA GLY A 484 11.76 13.19 18.00
C GLY A 484 11.13 13.65 16.67
N THR A 485 10.27 12.85 16.04
CA THR A 485 9.71 13.16 14.72
C THR A 485 8.62 14.21 14.79
N PRO A 486 8.71 15.29 13.98
CA PRO A 486 7.67 16.31 13.88
C PRO A 486 6.54 15.87 12.92
N TYR A 487 5.69 14.93 13.33
CA TYR A 487 4.62 14.38 12.49
C TYR A 487 3.60 15.43 12.03
N LEU A 488 3.34 16.43 12.85
CA LEU A 488 2.44 17.54 12.51
C LEU A 488 3.19 18.85 12.18
N GLY A 489 4.51 18.75 11.95
CA GLY A 489 5.40 19.88 11.75
C GLY A 489 5.97 20.43 13.06
N ALA A 490 6.79 21.47 12.97
CA ALA A 490 7.41 22.14 14.12
C ALA A 490 7.28 23.66 14.00
N GLU A 491 6.74 24.27 15.05
CA GLU A 491 6.53 25.73 15.12
C GLU A 491 7.83 26.51 14.94
N LYS A 492 8.95 25.97 15.43
CA LYS A 492 10.30 26.55 15.36
C LYS A 492 10.76 26.83 13.93
N LEU A 493 10.27 26.09 12.92
CA LEU A 493 10.73 26.23 11.54
C LEU A 493 10.49 27.63 10.94
N ALA A 494 9.36 28.27 11.28
CA ALA A 494 9.11 29.64 10.83
C ALA A 494 10.06 30.66 11.50
N TYR A 495 10.56 30.37 12.69
CA TYR A 495 11.62 31.14 13.33
C TYR A 495 12.96 30.95 12.61
N VAL A 496 13.36 29.70 12.38
CA VAL A 496 14.61 29.36 11.67
C VAL A 496 14.61 29.93 10.25
N TYR A 497 13.48 29.88 9.55
CA TYR A 497 13.31 30.47 8.23
C TYR A 497 13.72 31.94 8.18
N ASP A 498 13.31 32.72 9.17
CA ASP A 498 13.49 34.18 9.19
C ASP A 498 14.79 34.63 9.85
N THR A 499 15.34 33.83 10.75
CA THR A 499 16.53 34.17 11.50
C THR A 499 17.79 33.47 11.01
N GLY A 500 17.63 32.29 10.36
CA GLY A 500 18.72 31.37 10.07
C GLY A 500 19.28 30.67 11.29
N ASP A 501 18.71 30.90 12.47
CA ASP A 501 19.15 30.30 13.74
C ASP A 501 18.72 28.84 13.83
N ALA A 502 19.42 28.01 13.04
CA ALA A 502 19.24 26.57 13.00
C ALA A 502 20.01 25.83 14.08
N LEU A 503 20.89 26.51 14.82
CA LEU A 503 21.86 25.87 15.73
C LEU A 503 21.19 25.19 16.91
N ASP A 504 20.09 25.75 17.43
CA ASP A 504 19.27 25.06 18.42
C ASP A 504 18.46 23.89 17.84
N VAL A 505 18.19 23.86 16.54
CA VAL A 505 17.60 22.67 15.89
C VAL A 505 18.66 21.58 15.75
N VAL A 506 19.90 22.01 15.63
CA VAL A 506 21.05 21.14 15.42
C VAL A 506 22.19 21.67 16.30
N LYS A 507 22.27 21.28 17.57
CA LYS A 507 23.44 21.54 18.40
C LYS A 507 24.64 20.79 17.86
N PHE A 508 25.20 21.29 16.79
CA PHE A 508 26.34 20.68 16.11
C PHE A 508 27.70 20.91 16.81
N GLY A 509 27.70 21.36 18.04
CA GLY A 509 28.97 21.67 18.72
C GLY A 509 29.88 22.62 17.86
N ILE A 510 29.23 23.47 17.05
CA ILE A 510 29.89 24.51 16.29
C ILE A 510 29.96 25.72 17.21
N ASP A 511 31.14 25.92 17.78
CA ASP A 511 31.48 27.15 18.43
C ASP A 511 32.00 28.13 17.34
N VAL A 512 31.11 28.47 16.39
CA VAL A 512 31.38 29.45 15.35
C VAL A 512 30.67 30.73 15.72
N SER A 513 31.24 31.86 15.31
CA SER A 513 30.55 33.14 15.35
C SER A 513 29.16 32.99 14.64
N ASP A 514 28.17 32.67 15.45
CA ASP A 514 26.85 32.16 15.06
C ASP A 514 26.12 33.04 14.03
N ALA A 515 26.48 34.30 13.97
CA ALA A 515 25.87 35.29 13.10
C ALA A 515 26.14 35.07 11.61
N LEU A 516 27.37 34.70 11.19
CA LEU A 516 27.67 34.48 9.77
C LEU A 516 26.96 33.24 9.24
N LEU A 517 26.98 32.14 10.01
CA LEU A 517 26.28 30.93 9.63
C LEU A 517 24.75 31.14 9.54
N ALA A 518 24.21 31.89 10.50
CA ALA A 518 22.77 32.20 10.52
C ALA A 518 22.36 33.04 9.29
N ASP A 519 23.15 34.05 8.93
CA ASP A 519 22.88 34.87 7.74
C ASP A 519 22.91 34.04 6.44
N SER A 520 23.86 33.14 6.29
CA SER A 520 23.98 32.27 5.13
C SER A 520 22.83 31.24 5.07
N ILE A 521 22.45 30.64 6.22
CA ILE A 521 21.31 29.75 6.32
C ILE A 521 20.01 30.49 5.98
N LYS A 522 19.78 31.66 6.58
CA LYS A 522 18.61 32.49 6.30
C LYS A 522 18.44 32.78 4.81
N GLN A 523 19.53 33.04 4.12
CA GLN A 523 19.50 33.34 2.69
C GLN A 523 19.01 32.17 1.85
N ILE A 524 19.36 30.92 2.18
CA ILE A 524 18.99 29.74 1.40
C ILE A 524 17.61 29.19 1.76
N MET A 525 17.09 29.46 2.99
CA MET A 525 15.84 28.90 3.50
C MET A 525 14.64 29.01 2.56
N PRO A 526 14.41 30.15 1.87
CA PRO A 526 13.28 30.28 0.95
C PRO A 526 13.26 29.25 -0.18
N ASN A 527 14.43 28.73 -0.55
CA ASN A 527 14.59 27.80 -1.65
C ASN A 527 14.92 26.36 -1.19
N ILE A 528 14.58 26.02 0.05
CA ILE A 528 14.69 24.66 0.61
C ILE A 528 13.28 24.06 0.79
N PRO A 529 12.81 23.20 -0.12
CA PRO A 529 11.46 22.58 -0.06
C PRO A 529 11.15 21.91 1.28
N ALA A 530 12.12 21.23 1.89
CA ALA A 530 11.97 20.55 3.16
C ALA A 530 11.43 21.43 4.29
N ILE A 531 11.80 22.72 4.29
CA ILE A 531 11.34 23.67 5.33
C ILE A 531 9.83 23.83 5.31
N TYR A 532 9.23 23.91 4.11
CA TYR A 532 7.79 24.04 3.96
C TYR A 532 7.05 22.78 4.40
N SER A 533 7.64 21.60 4.16
CA SER A 533 7.08 20.30 4.57
C SER A 533 7.13 20.10 6.09
N LEU A 534 8.04 20.77 6.78
CA LEU A 534 8.18 20.72 8.24
C LEU A 534 7.43 21.83 8.97
N LEU A 535 6.78 22.78 8.28
CA LEU A 535 5.89 23.73 8.93
C LEU A 535 4.65 23.02 9.50
N PRO A 536 4.07 23.53 10.60
CA PRO A 536 2.84 22.96 11.15
C PRO A 536 1.74 22.83 10.10
N MET A 537 1.13 21.64 10.02
CA MET A 537 0.15 21.33 9.00
C MET A 537 -1.27 21.78 9.38
N GLU A 538 -2.18 21.78 8.38
CA GLU A 538 -3.59 22.16 8.59
C GLU A 538 -4.33 21.14 9.47
N THR A 539 -4.03 19.85 9.27
CA THR A 539 -4.60 18.77 10.08
C THR A 539 -4.09 18.85 11.50
N HIS A 540 -5.01 18.95 12.47
CA HIS A 540 -4.71 19.13 13.89
C HIS A 540 -3.99 20.47 14.22
N PHE A 541 -4.25 21.51 13.42
CA PHE A 541 -3.64 22.82 13.61
C PHE A 541 -3.88 23.39 15.00
N THR A 542 -2.82 23.90 15.62
CA THR A 542 -2.87 24.74 16.82
C THR A 542 -2.27 26.10 16.53
N PRO A 543 -2.87 27.22 17.04
CA PRO A 543 -2.31 28.55 16.81
C PRO A 543 -0.91 28.69 17.38
N TYR A 544 0.07 29.05 16.57
CA TYR A 544 1.47 29.23 16.95
C TYR A 544 2.08 30.58 16.54
N LEU A 545 1.29 31.47 15.94
CA LEU A 545 1.79 32.74 15.42
C LEU A 545 0.92 33.90 15.91
N GLN A 546 1.56 34.99 16.30
CA GLN A 546 0.94 36.28 16.62
C GLN A 546 1.64 37.44 15.94
N THR A 547 0.90 38.50 15.67
CA THR A 547 1.45 39.78 15.23
C THR A 547 1.33 40.80 16.34
N LYS A 548 2.36 41.68 16.51
CA LYS A 548 2.35 42.80 17.45
C LYS A 548 2.43 44.07 16.66
N GLY A 549 1.36 44.87 16.66
CA GLY A 549 1.31 46.17 16.00
C GLY A 549 2.11 47.24 16.72
N SER A 550 2.35 48.39 16.06
CA SER A 550 3.09 49.53 16.58
C SER A 550 2.53 50.15 17.87
N THR A 551 1.24 49.98 18.12
CA THR A 551 0.58 50.38 19.37
C THR A 551 0.74 49.40 20.52
N GLY A 552 1.42 48.29 20.28
CA GLY A 552 1.57 47.19 21.24
C GLY A 552 0.45 46.17 21.22
N THR A 553 -0.57 46.34 20.37
CA THR A 553 -1.68 45.39 20.23
C THR A 553 -1.16 44.05 19.67
N ILE A 554 -1.49 42.96 20.36
CA ILE A 554 -1.12 41.61 19.96
C ILE A 554 -2.37 40.93 19.37
N THR A 555 -2.20 40.30 18.21
CA THR A 555 -3.24 39.53 17.51
C THR A 555 -2.73 38.12 17.20
N THR A 556 -3.34 37.12 17.81
CA THR A 556 -3.04 35.71 17.50
C THR A 556 -3.69 35.29 16.19
N LYS A 557 -2.97 34.58 15.33
CA LYS A 557 -3.47 33.96 14.12
C LYS A 557 -4.16 32.66 14.49
N SER A 558 -5.48 32.73 14.69
CA SER A 558 -6.28 31.65 15.29
C SER A 558 -6.66 30.53 14.31
N THR A 559 -6.48 30.76 13.02
CA THR A 559 -6.75 29.75 11.97
C THR A 559 -5.50 29.46 11.16
N TYR A 560 -5.44 28.24 10.58
CA TYR A 560 -4.36 27.85 9.69
C TYR A 560 -4.17 28.87 8.55
N SER A 561 -5.24 29.20 7.83
CA SER A 561 -5.18 30.18 6.73
C SER A 561 -4.61 31.53 7.20
N SER A 562 -5.09 32.08 8.31
CA SER A 562 -4.58 33.37 8.80
C SER A 562 -3.12 33.33 9.25
N THR A 563 -2.64 32.15 9.62
CA THR A 563 -1.22 31.93 9.94
C THR A 563 -0.38 31.92 8.68
N ILE A 564 -0.78 31.17 7.67
CA ILE A 564 -0.08 31.07 6.38
C ILE A 564 -0.09 32.42 5.65
N ASP A 565 -1.23 33.12 5.62
CA ASP A 565 -1.32 34.47 5.04
C ASP A 565 -0.31 35.44 5.70
N ALA A 566 -0.10 35.32 7.00
CA ALA A 566 0.87 36.15 7.72
C ALA A 566 2.33 35.71 7.40
N LEU A 567 2.61 34.42 7.33
CA LEU A 567 3.95 33.94 6.95
C LEU A 567 4.29 34.39 5.52
N GLU A 568 3.39 34.18 4.56
CA GLU A 568 3.57 34.61 3.18
C GLU A 568 3.77 36.12 3.05
N SER A 569 3.03 36.89 3.84
CA SER A 569 3.10 38.38 3.80
C SER A 569 4.40 38.93 4.42
N TYR A 570 4.97 38.26 5.40
CA TYR A 570 6.02 38.84 6.24
C TYR A 570 7.37 38.13 6.16
N LEU A 571 7.42 36.88 5.69
CA LEU A 571 8.68 36.18 5.48
C LEU A 571 9.25 36.51 4.09
N THR A 572 10.50 36.94 4.05
CA THR A 572 11.15 37.33 2.80
C THR A 572 11.45 36.09 1.94
N GLY A 573 11.11 36.19 0.65
CA GLY A 573 11.40 35.13 -0.31
C GLY A 573 10.47 33.92 -0.23
N TRP A 574 9.33 34.03 0.46
CA TRP A 574 8.35 32.96 0.55
C TRP A 574 8.04 32.31 -0.81
N ASN A 575 8.14 30.98 -0.88
CA ASN A 575 7.90 30.21 -2.10
C ASN A 575 6.58 29.45 -2.01
N SER A 576 5.52 30.06 -2.54
CA SER A 576 4.17 29.48 -2.51
C SER A 576 4.09 28.15 -3.28
N THR A 577 4.96 27.90 -4.28
CA THR A 577 5.02 26.63 -5.01
C THR A 577 5.44 25.50 -4.09
N PHE A 578 6.50 25.69 -3.32
CA PHE A 578 6.95 24.67 -2.35
C PHE A 578 5.95 24.47 -1.23
N TYR A 579 5.35 25.56 -0.75
CA TYR A 579 4.30 25.48 0.26
C TYR A 579 3.09 24.64 -0.21
N PHE A 580 2.58 24.90 -1.42
CA PHE A 580 1.43 24.13 -1.94
C PHE A 580 1.79 22.68 -2.24
N SER A 581 3.00 22.40 -2.70
CA SER A 581 3.52 21.04 -2.85
C SER A 581 3.55 20.32 -1.50
N ALA A 582 4.21 20.89 -0.51
CA ALA A 582 4.28 20.36 0.85
C ALA A 582 2.90 20.10 1.46
N LYS A 583 1.97 21.06 1.34
CA LYS A 583 0.59 20.89 1.83
C LYS A 583 -0.12 19.73 1.14
N SER A 584 0.07 19.53 -0.15
CA SER A 584 -0.53 18.41 -0.87
C SER A 584 0.03 17.06 -0.41
N HIS A 585 1.33 16.99 -0.15
CA HIS A 585 1.98 15.79 0.37
C HIS A 585 1.58 15.49 1.82
N GLN A 586 1.49 16.51 2.69
CA GLN A 586 1.01 16.34 4.07
C GLN A 586 -0.37 15.67 4.15
N ALA A 587 -1.25 15.91 3.18
CA ALA A 587 -2.56 15.27 3.13
C ALA A 587 -2.48 13.74 2.92
N LEU A 588 -1.41 13.22 2.33
CA LEU A 588 -1.19 11.78 2.12
C LEU A 588 -0.88 11.03 3.41
N LEU A 589 -0.41 11.73 4.45
CA LEU A 589 -0.04 11.11 5.72
C LEU A 589 -1.23 10.59 6.53
N PHE A 590 -2.47 10.90 6.11
CA PHE A 590 -3.67 10.46 6.82
C PHE A 590 -4.56 9.60 5.91
N VAL A 591 -4.74 8.35 6.30
CA VAL A 591 -5.59 7.37 5.62
C VAL A 591 -6.77 7.02 6.53
N ASN A 592 -8.00 7.29 6.10
CA ASN A 592 -9.21 7.06 6.90
C ASN A 592 -9.15 7.69 8.30
N GLY A 593 -8.55 8.88 8.42
CA GLY A 593 -8.43 9.62 9.68
C GLY A 593 -7.32 9.13 10.64
N LYS A 594 -6.53 8.15 10.23
CA LYS A 594 -5.35 7.68 10.98
C LYS A 594 -4.08 8.13 10.26
N HIS A 595 -3.08 8.51 11.03
CA HIS A 595 -1.75 8.74 10.47
C HIS A 595 -1.16 7.40 9.99
N VAL A 596 -0.38 7.42 8.92
CA VAL A 596 0.13 6.20 8.26
C VAL A 596 0.98 5.33 9.17
N THR A 597 1.69 5.91 10.14
CA THR A 597 2.45 5.17 11.16
C THR A 597 1.56 4.32 12.06
N GLN A 598 0.28 4.65 12.21
CA GLN A 598 -0.70 3.86 12.96
C GLN A 598 -1.26 2.66 12.16
N LEU A 599 -0.82 2.48 10.93
CA LEU A 599 -1.19 1.36 10.05
C LEU A 599 -0.13 0.24 10.02
N VAL A 600 1.00 0.46 10.69
CA VAL A 600 2.11 -0.49 10.86
C VAL A 600 2.50 -0.55 12.34
N GLU A 601 3.30 -1.52 12.72
CA GLU A 601 3.82 -1.59 14.08
C GLU A 601 4.83 -0.47 14.31
N SER A 602 4.43 0.53 15.10
CA SER A 602 5.21 1.75 15.32
C SER A 602 5.53 2.00 16.78
N TYR A 603 6.74 2.53 16.99
CA TYR A 603 7.32 2.89 18.29
C TYR A 603 7.79 4.34 18.26
N TYR A 604 7.53 5.10 19.32
CA TYR A 604 7.74 6.53 19.36
C TYR A 604 8.63 6.89 20.53
N ILE A 605 9.80 7.47 20.27
CA ILE A 605 10.70 8.01 21.29
C ILE A 605 10.57 9.53 21.25
N VAL A 606 10.11 10.12 22.34
CA VAL A 606 9.78 11.54 22.41
C VAL A 606 10.45 12.21 23.62
N GLY A 607 10.97 13.41 23.43
CA GLY A 607 11.48 14.23 24.52
C GLY A 607 10.40 15.06 25.19
N ASP A 608 10.51 15.23 26.50
CA ASP A 608 9.63 16.06 27.32
C ASP A 608 10.48 16.85 28.34
N ASP A 609 9.94 17.92 28.91
CA ASP A 609 10.58 18.85 29.86
C ASP A 609 11.60 19.81 29.21
N GLU A 610 11.81 19.81 27.90
CA GLU A 610 12.70 20.80 27.25
C GLU A 610 11.91 22.05 26.77
N SER A 611 12.56 23.21 26.88
CA SER A 611 11.93 24.49 26.49
C SER A 611 11.73 24.54 24.98
N THR A 612 10.51 24.28 24.52
CA THR A 612 10.13 24.13 23.11
C THR A 612 9.31 25.37 22.66
N PRO A 613 9.62 26.03 21.55
CA PRO A 613 8.82 27.12 21.02
C PRO A 613 7.36 26.71 20.78
N SER A 614 6.44 27.48 21.33
CA SER A 614 4.99 27.21 21.18
C SER A 614 4.23 28.39 20.58
N MET A 615 4.80 29.59 20.64
CA MET A 615 4.22 30.79 20.03
C MET A 615 5.33 31.68 19.49
N LEU A 616 5.20 32.05 18.22
CA LEU A 616 6.09 32.99 17.53
C LEU A 616 5.44 34.36 17.41
N ARG A 617 6.27 35.39 17.22
CA ARG A 617 5.78 36.77 17.07
C ARG A 617 6.45 37.51 15.92
N ILE A 618 5.64 38.12 15.07
CA ILE A 618 6.04 39.08 14.07
C ILE A 618 5.71 40.47 14.59
N THR A 619 6.70 41.39 14.68
CA THR A 619 6.49 42.79 15.09
C THR A 619 6.30 43.66 13.86
N LEU A 620 5.31 44.56 13.90
CA LEU A 620 4.90 45.42 12.79
C LEU A 620 5.06 46.89 13.17
N ASN A 621 5.48 47.73 12.21
CA ASN A 621 5.47 49.19 12.32
C ASN A 621 4.05 49.77 12.07
N SER A 622 3.94 51.07 12.10
CA SER A 622 2.67 51.78 11.84
C SER A 622 2.13 51.61 10.42
N SER A 623 2.94 51.18 9.49
CA SER A 623 2.59 50.87 8.11
C SER A 623 2.30 49.40 7.87
N ASN A 624 2.15 48.57 8.93
CA ASN A 624 1.98 47.12 8.90
C ASN A 624 3.11 46.35 8.19
N GLN A 625 4.31 46.92 8.20
CA GLN A 625 5.50 46.22 7.68
C GLN A 625 6.26 45.54 8.82
N LYS A 626 6.80 44.37 8.58
CA LYS A 626 7.60 43.67 9.57
C LYS A 626 8.84 44.47 9.97
N THR A 627 9.11 44.52 11.27
CA THR A 627 10.32 45.13 11.84
C THR A 627 11.10 44.14 12.65
N GLY A 628 12.36 43.94 12.24
CA GLY A 628 13.21 42.90 12.84
C GLY A 628 12.79 41.50 12.44
N GLU A 629 13.37 40.54 13.10
CA GLU A 629 13.14 39.13 12.85
C GLU A 629 11.94 38.57 13.65
N VAL A 630 11.45 37.41 13.24
CA VAL A 630 10.49 36.63 14.02
C VAL A 630 11.13 36.28 15.36
N SER A 631 10.39 36.42 16.44
CA SER A 631 10.85 36.14 17.80
C SER A 631 10.01 35.04 18.45
N ILE A 632 10.60 34.28 19.38
CA ILE A 632 9.87 33.35 20.21
C ILE A 632 9.13 34.14 21.28
N ALA A 633 7.79 34.07 21.24
CA ALA A 633 6.92 34.79 22.18
C ALA A 633 6.60 34.00 23.44
N SER A 634 6.50 32.68 23.32
CA SER A 634 6.40 31.74 24.43
C SER A 634 6.94 30.36 24.07
N THR A 635 7.31 29.62 25.10
CA THR A 635 7.71 28.21 25.02
C THR A 635 6.77 27.35 25.88
N THR A 636 6.77 26.06 25.60
CA THR A 636 6.19 25.02 26.45
C THR A 636 7.28 24.10 26.95
N THR A 637 7.07 23.41 28.05
CA THR A 637 7.97 22.34 28.50
C THR A 637 7.54 20.97 27.96
N SER A 638 6.44 20.89 27.21
CA SER A 638 5.96 19.64 26.57
C SER A 638 6.57 19.49 25.19
N GLY A 639 7.82 19.07 25.14
CA GLY A 639 8.60 18.85 23.92
C GLY A 639 10.08 18.64 24.20
N ASP A 640 10.85 18.54 23.13
CA ASP A 640 12.28 18.20 23.13
C ASP A 640 13.20 19.41 22.79
N GLY A 641 12.69 20.63 22.91
CA GLY A 641 13.38 21.88 22.53
C GLY A 641 13.18 22.26 21.05
N THR A 642 12.71 21.36 20.23
CA THR A 642 12.45 21.59 18.79
C THR A 642 11.04 21.16 18.40
N VAL A 643 10.62 19.98 18.78
CA VAL A 643 9.35 19.35 18.43
C VAL A 643 8.45 19.29 19.66
N SER A 644 7.24 19.82 19.57
CA SER A 644 6.25 19.73 20.64
C SER A 644 5.69 18.29 20.75
N LEU A 645 5.29 17.87 21.96
CA LEU A 645 4.61 16.58 22.15
C LEU A 645 3.31 16.51 21.33
N HIS A 646 2.66 17.65 21.08
CA HIS A 646 1.51 17.75 20.19
C HIS A 646 1.84 17.19 18.81
N SER A 647 2.96 17.56 18.24
CA SER A 647 3.42 17.10 16.94
C SER A 647 3.92 15.66 17.01
N ALA A 648 4.82 15.34 17.93
CA ALA A 648 5.44 14.03 18.05
C ALA A 648 4.44 12.89 18.35
N LEU A 649 3.33 13.17 19.04
CA LEU A 649 2.28 12.21 19.38
C LEU A 649 1.00 12.37 18.53
N ILE A 650 1.07 13.09 17.42
CA ILE A 650 -0.01 13.23 16.43
C ILE A 650 -1.31 13.69 17.12
N ASN A 651 -1.24 14.84 17.80
CA ASN A 651 -2.35 15.39 18.58
C ASN A 651 -2.91 14.41 19.64
N GLY A 652 -2.05 13.61 20.27
CA GLY A 652 -2.46 12.62 21.28
C GLY A 652 -3.23 11.43 20.72
N SER A 653 -3.18 11.20 19.41
CA SER A 653 -3.75 9.99 18.78
C SER A 653 -2.87 8.75 18.97
N VAL A 654 -1.58 8.93 19.23
CA VAL A 654 -0.66 7.86 19.62
C VAL A 654 -0.84 7.60 21.11
N THR A 655 -1.11 6.34 21.48
CA THR A 655 -1.41 5.95 22.86
C THR A 655 -0.52 4.83 23.40
N ASP A 656 0.16 4.13 22.52
CA ASP A 656 0.93 2.92 22.83
C ASP A 656 2.34 3.00 22.25
N ASN A 657 3.25 2.17 22.74
CA ASN A 657 4.63 2.04 22.27
C ASN A 657 5.41 3.38 22.31
N ILE A 658 5.23 4.15 23.39
CA ILE A 658 5.89 5.45 23.58
C ILE A 658 6.98 5.32 24.63
N LEU A 659 8.20 5.74 24.28
CA LEU A 659 9.27 6.01 25.25
C LEU A 659 9.40 7.52 25.46
N PHE A 660 9.09 7.98 26.67
CA PHE A 660 9.35 9.36 27.06
C PHE A 660 10.77 9.52 27.61
N LYS A 661 11.42 10.61 27.19
CA LYS A 661 12.74 11.04 27.66
C LYS A 661 12.57 12.33 28.45
N TYR A 662 13.17 12.40 29.62
CA TYR A 662 13.07 13.55 30.53
C TYR A 662 14.44 14.08 30.92
N SER A 663 14.60 15.39 30.97
CA SER A 663 15.85 16.05 31.38
C SER A 663 16.31 15.65 32.81
N ALA A 664 15.35 15.28 33.66
CA ALA A 664 15.66 14.89 35.06
C ALA A 664 16.39 13.54 35.18
N ASP A 665 16.44 12.74 34.12
CA ASP A 665 17.00 11.38 34.15
C ASP A 665 18.50 11.35 33.84
N ASN A 666 19.20 12.50 33.79
CA ASN A 666 20.57 12.68 33.26
C ASN A 666 20.71 12.17 31.82
N ILE A 667 19.62 12.10 31.11
CA ILE A 667 19.50 11.59 29.77
C ILE A 667 19.00 12.75 28.92
N SER A 668 19.65 13.02 27.79
CA SER A 668 19.21 14.13 26.96
C SER A 668 17.80 13.88 26.45
N ALA A 669 16.83 14.62 26.97
CA ALA A 669 15.50 14.75 26.39
C ALA A 669 15.51 15.68 25.18
N GLU A 670 16.64 16.33 24.94
CA GLU A 670 16.87 17.24 23.84
C GLU A 670 16.84 16.53 22.49
N HIS A 671 16.27 17.20 21.52
CA HIS A 671 15.98 16.69 20.19
C HIS A 671 17.11 15.87 19.55
N VAL A 672 18.32 16.41 19.49
CA VAL A 672 19.48 15.73 18.90
C VAL A 672 20.11 14.74 19.89
N GLY A 673 20.09 15.09 21.17
CA GLY A 673 20.65 14.26 22.23
C GLY A 673 20.04 12.86 22.31
N MET A 674 18.75 12.73 21.99
CA MET A 674 18.04 11.45 22.00
C MET A 674 18.63 10.40 21.03
N ILE A 675 19.29 10.83 19.94
CA ILE A 675 19.84 9.91 18.93
C ILE A 675 21.37 9.85 18.91
N THR A 676 22.07 10.89 19.41
CA THR A 676 23.53 10.93 19.37
C THR A 676 24.19 10.08 20.46
N GLY A 677 23.53 9.91 21.58
CA GLY A 677 23.76 8.91 22.62
C GLY A 677 25.15 8.76 23.18
N ASN A 678 25.85 9.85 23.45
CA ASN A 678 27.16 9.71 24.13
C ASN A 678 27.02 9.14 25.55
N ASP A 679 25.84 9.29 26.18
CA ASP A 679 25.56 8.84 27.54
C ASP A 679 24.23 8.06 27.68
N ASP A 680 23.43 7.89 26.63
CA ASP A 680 22.10 7.32 26.67
C ASP A 680 21.97 5.89 26.17
N GLN A 681 22.37 4.94 27.00
CA GLN A 681 22.12 3.52 26.75
C GLN A 681 20.61 3.17 26.68
N LYS A 682 19.72 3.98 27.30
CA LYS A 682 18.30 3.69 27.41
C LYS A 682 17.59 3.73 26.05
N THR A 683 17.87 4.76 25.23
CA THR A 683 17.31 4.85 23.87
C THR A 683 17.79 3.68 23.00
N PHE A 684 19.07 3.38 23.02
CA PHE A 684 19.62 2.31 22.20
C PHE A 684 19.15 0.93 22.67
N ASN A 685 19.11 0.68 23.98
CA ASN A 685 18.57 -0.57 24.50
C ASN A 685 17.10 -0.72 24.15
N TYR A 686 16.29 0.34 24.23
CA TYR A 686 14.90 0.32 23.80
C TYR A 686 14.77 -0.05 22.33
N ILE A 687 15.55 0.58 21.44
CA ILE A 687 15.55 0.27 20.02
C ILE A 687 15.92 -1.20 19.77
N CYS A 688 17.00 -1.70 20.42
CA CYS A 688 17.43 -3.08 20.29
C CYS A 688 16.37 -4.07 20.82
N ASP A 689 15.75 -3.76 21.96
CA ASP A 689 14.69 -4.60 22.52
C ASP A 689 13.45 -4.64 21.63
N VAL A 690 13.08 -3.51 21.02
CA VAL A 690 12.00 -3.46 20.01
C VAL A 690 12.34 -4.35 18.82
N ILE A 691 13.55 -4.28 18.28
CA ILE A 691 13.98 -5.10 17.13
C ILE A 691 13.94 -6.59 17.47
N ASN A 692 14.30 -6.95 18.72
CA ASN A 692 14.32 -8.33 19.22
C ASN A 692 12.96 -8.82 19.74
N ASP A 693 11.86 -8.12 19.51
CA ASP A 693 10.51 -8.46 20.02
C ASP A 693 10.43 -8.59 21.55
N ILE A 694 11.32 -7.92 22.27
CA ILE A 694 11.31 -7.89 23.73
C ILE A 694 10.26 -6.88 24.19
N ASN A 695 9.48 -7.25 25.22
CA ASN A 695 8.47 -6.36 25.78
C ASN A 695 9.09 -5.10 26.39
N VAL A 696 8.83 -3.95 25.79
CA VAL A 696 9.40 -2.64 26.16
C VAL A 696 8.57 -1.86 27.19
N ASN A 697 7.47 -2.39 27.69
CA ASN A 697 6.61 -1.72 28.68
C ASN A 697 7.37 -1.38 30.00
N SER A 698 8.43 -2.10 30.30
CA SER A 698 9.27 -1.86 31.49
C SER A 698 10.10 -0.58 31.41
N TYR A 699 10.24 0.02 30.22
CA TYR A 699 10.95 1.29 30.04
C TYR A 699 10.14 2.50 30.50
N ASN A 700 8.82 2.36 30.57
CA ASN A 700 7.92 3.38 31.08
C ASN A 700 7.75 3.20 32.60
N ASP A 701 8.26 4.14 33.40
CA ASP A 701 8.09 4.13 34.82
C ASP A 701 6.68 4.53 35.29
N SER A 702 6.40 4.48 36.59
CA SER A 702 5.09 4.82 37.15
C SER A 702 4.67 6.28 36.94
N THR A 703 5.59 7.16 36.53
CA THR A 703 5.30 8.57 36.24
C THR A 703 4.73 8.76 34.84
N PHE A 704 4.95 7.79 33.94
CA PHE A 704 4.44 7.78 32.56
C PHE A 704 2.91 8.03 32.49
N PHE A 705 2.14 7.21 33.18
CA PHE A 705 0.68 7.30 33.14
C PHE A 705 0.14 8.60 33.74
N SER A 706 0.79 9.15 34.79
CA SER A 706 0.35 10.41 35.36
C SER A 706 0.63 11.62 34.47
N ARG A 707 1.79 11.67 33.82
CA ARG A 707 2.15 12.75 32.89
C ARG A 707 1.35 12.69 31.59
N TYR A 708 1.18 11.48 31.02
CA TYR A 708 0.37 11.29 29.83
C TYR A 708 -1.12 11.60 30.07
N SER A 709 -1.67 11.25 31.24
CA SER A 709 -3.02 11.65 31.66
C SER A 709 -3.12 13.16 31.79
N GLY A 710 -2.13 13.81 32.40
CA GLY A 710 -2.06 15.26 32.52
C GLY A 710 -2.00 15.98 31.17
N TYR A 711 -1.30 15.41 30.19
CA TYR A 711 -1.28 15.94 28.82
C TYR A 711 -2.65 15.85 28.13
N LYS A 712 -3.41 14.77 28.34
CA LYS A 712 -4.79 14.62 27.84
C LYS A 712 -5.78 15.53 28.55
N GLU A 713 -5.61 15.78 29.85
CA GLU A 713 -6.51 16.61 30.65
C GLU A 713 -6.26 18.12 30.46
N ALA A 714 -5.06 18.51 30.08
CA ALA A 714 -4.70 19.91 29.80
C ALA A 714 -5.19 20.43 28.44
N ARG A 715 -5.89 19.63 27.67
CA ARG A 715 -6.58 19.91 26.42
C ARG A 715 -8.08 19.79 26.58
#